data_7b02ae5ef875b6d992bc93b872341510
#
_entry.id   7b02ae5ef875b6d992bc93b872341510
#
_cell.length_a   1.000
_cell.length_b   1.000
_cell.length_c   1.000
_cell.angle_alpha   90.00
_cell.angle_beta   90.00
_cell.angle_gamma   90.00
#
_symmetry.space_group_name_H-M   'P 1'
#
loop_
_entity.id
_entity.type
_entity.pdbx_description
1 polymer ?
#
loop_
_entity_poly.entity_id
_entity_poly.type
_entity_poly.pdbx_seq_one_letter_code
_entity_poly.pdbx_strand_id
1 'polypeptide(L)'
;MEPAFNVKNPDFELSPYTGMTRKHYIELAKYLLEKALKHVGSIETPLTFPTVPGKTYPQPNAPDWRYRSVEFESLERTFTLAGPLIHIDPEITINNLKLRDYYSLQFYNTLTPGHPNSLPLPEDLPDSNYQYTCEIGGLCKTLLLIPDTIWTRYTQQQRDDMAITISKWAHHRTTQNNWRIFNIVALSFLKKYGYQIDDDLLKSHLLWILSYHSGDGWYLEQTYNYYSISLFIVYTSICNRAFGDEYYPEIAGVIEKSAQKLMGFITKFYARDGYLNMWSRSICYRTWISGAFAVAFMLKDKSLVDPGWARRLCSGSLLQFVIKPEFYYNDIPSLGFYGQKEYMVQNYSCAGSPFLMFLPFINLALPVDSPFWTAKENEGIWENLGNKSNVTVLDSPGLVLVNHGKTGTSEIISGKVYYDDPNYSKLVYNTHFPCEDHNPGGGTAIEYSYRSLDPRDLRCDDVNFYLTGLTVEKDADKNHEFTIAQGMLFNGARDGVLYRQAIMRRPPNNGLGYIIDLAEIIIPGGIIRVDRSRLAFEYEITLGHFGMPHIGGQKAEIHLFEDETKKVITAAIPGRQIALIAYCGWDKLDSMVHSNRNAEAEQSTVIYASKKRMQKNPPMELMITVMLHKMDDKEWTEEELSPIKEIRITDIMHNYSALGAFIVLSDGEKYEIDFKDIDGRRMC
;
A
#
# COMPACT_ATOMS: atom_id res chain seq x y z
N MET A 1 -11.27 -12.03 22.24
CA MET A 1 -12.44 -12.02 21.32
C MET A 1 -12.36 -13.23 20.42
N GLU A 2 -13.47 -13.88 20.14
CA GLU A 2 -13.48 -14.93 19.12
C GLU A 2 -13.23 -14.34 17.74
N PRO A 3 -12.47 -15.05 16.86
CA PRO A 3 -12.21 -14.57 15.52
C PRO A 3 -13.51 -14.45 14.71
N ALA A 4 -13.63 -13.39 13.90
CA ALA A 4 -14.81 -13.17 13.07
C ALA A 4 -14.96 -14.23 11.97
N PHE A 5 -13.84 -14.65 11.39
CA PHE A 5 -13.75 -15.82 10.53
C PHE A 5 -12.81 -16.84 11.17
N ASN A 6 -13.21 -18.11 11.18
CA ASN A 6 -12.39 -19.20 11.67
C ASN A 6 -12.17 -20.24 10.57
N VAL A 7 -10.92 -20.63 10.35
CA VAL A 7 -10.55 -21.70 9.42
C VAL A 7 -11.04 -23.04 10.02
N LYS A 8 -12.13 -23.56 9.52
CA LYS A 8 -12.73 -24.81 10.00
C LYS A 8 -11.93 -26.01 9.50
N ASN A 9 -11.53 -26.92 10.42
CA ASN A 9 -10.73 -28.08 10.07
C ASN A 9 -9.49 -27.72 9.24
N PRO A 10 -8.58 -26.91 9.77
CA PRO A 10 -7.39 -26.45 9.05
C PRO A 10 -6.54 -27.66 8.62
N ASP A 11 -5.98 -27.58 7.43
CA ASP A 11 -5.10 -28.60 6.88
C ASP A 11 -3.64 -28.23 7.13
N PHE A 12 -3.13 -28.56 8.28
CA PHE A 12 -1.73 -28.29 8.64
C PHE A 12 -0.72 -29.28 8.00
N GLU A 13 -1.18 -30.30 7.29
CA GLU A 13 -0.31 -31.17 6.53
C GLU A 13 0.14 -30.49 5.22
N LEU A 14 -0.81 -29.94 4.47
CA LEU A 14 -0.57 -29.22 3.23
C LEU A 14 -0.19 -27.75 3.47
N SER A 15 -0.82 -27.13 4.46
CA SER A 15 -0.68 -25.70 4.80
C SER A 15 -0.27 -25.50 6.27
N PRO A 16 0.98 -25.91 6.64
CA PRO A 16 1.43 -25.95 8.04
C PRO A 16 1.44 -24.61 8.76
N TYR A 17 1.41 -23.50 8.04
CA TYR A 17 1.46 -22.14 8.61
C TYR A 17 0.08 -21.50 8.71
N THR A 18 -0.76 -21.67 7.71
CA THR A 18 -2.06 -20.99 7.63
C THR A 18 -3.25 -21.92 7.82
N GLY A 19 -3.05 -23.22 7.62
CA GLY A 19 -4.13 -24.21 7.58
C GLY A 19 -5.05 -24.05 6.37
N MET A 20 -4.82 -23.04 5.51
CA MET A 20 -5.72 -22.69 4.40
C MET A 20 -5.40 -23.43 3.12
N THR A 21 -6.40 -24.11 2.58
CA THR A 21 -6.37 -24.78 1.28
C THR A 21 -7.45 -24.18 0.36
N ARG A 22 -7.54 -24.67 -0.88
CA ARG A 22 -8.59 -24.27 -1.82
C ARG A 22 -10.00 -24.34 -1.23
N LYS A 23 -10.29 -25.37 -0.42
CA LYS A 23 -11.57 -25.52 0.29
C LYS A 23 -11.84 -24.30 1.20
N HIS A 24 -10.86 -23.87 1.96
CA HIS A 24 -11.00 -22.75 2.90
C HIS A 24 -11.16 -21.41 2.19
N TYR A 25 -10.55 -21.24 1.00
CA TYR A 25 -10.82 -20.07 0.14
C TYR A 25 -12.28 -20.05 -0.31
N ILE A 26 -12.85 -21.19 -0.71
CA ILE A 26 -14.27 -21.30 -1.05
C ILE A 26 -15.15 -20.97 0.17
N GLU A 27 -14.82 -21.50 1.33
CA GLU A 27 -15.56 -21.23 2.58
C GLU A 27 -15.49 -19.74 2.98
N LEU A 28 -14.32 -19.13 2.87
CA LEU A 28 -14.14 -17.69 3.14
C LEU A 28 -14.92 -16.83 2.14
N ALA A 29 -14.87 -17.15 0.85
CA ALA A 29 -15.64 -16.42 -0.15
C ALA A 29 -17.15 -16.51 0.12
N LYS A 30 -17.66 -17.71 0.50
CA LYS A 30 -19.05 -17.89 0.92
C LYS A 30 -19.39 -17.04 2.13
N TYR A 31 -18.58 -17.09 3.18
CA TYR A 31 -18.77 -16.30 4.39
C TYR A 31 -18.86 -14.78 4.12
N LEU A 32 -17.97 -14.26 3.27
CA LEU A 32 -17.96 -12.85 2.91
C LEU A 32 -19.18 -12.46 2.08
N LEU A 33 -19.60 -13.33 1.16
CA LEU A 33 -20.80 -13.09 0.35
C LEU A 33 -22.09 -13.27 1.16
N GLU A 34 -22.14 -14.20 2.12
CA GLU A 34 -23.28 -14.31 3.05
C GLU A 34 -23.54 -13.00 3.77
N LYS A 35 -22.47 -12.33 4.21
CA LYS A 35 -22.57 -11.01 4.87
C LYS A 35 -22.99 -9.92 3.88
N ALA A 36 -22.36 -9.84 2.71
CA ALA A 36 -22.67 -8.84 1.69
C ALA A 36 -24.11 -8.97 1.18
N LEU A 37 -24.58 -10.19 0.90
CA LEU A 37 -25.90 -10.45 0.33
C LEU A 37 -27.04 -10.37 1.36
N LYS A 38 -26.77 -10.11 2.64
CA LYS A 38 -27.81 -9.70 3.60
C LYS A 38 -28.47 -8.37 3.23
N HIS A 39 -27.76 -7.54 2.47
CA HIS A 39 -28.23 -6.26 1.98
C HIS A 39 -29.10 -6.36 0.71
N VAL A 40 -29.37 -7.60 0.23
CA VAL A 40 -30.20 -7.86 -0.94
C VAL A 40 -31.53 -8.48 -0.50
N GLY A 41 -32.62 -7.81 -0.79
CA GLY A 41 -33.96 -8.28 -0.40
C GLY A 41 -34.53 -9.35 -1.32
N SER A 42 -34.22 -9.32 -2.63
CA SER A 42 -34.70 -10.24 -3.65
C SER A 42 -33.75 -10.26 -4.84
N ILE A 43 -33.97 -11.18 -5.79
CA ILE A 43 -33.16 -11.24 -7.01
C ILE A 43 -33.21 -9.94 -7.84
N GLU A 44 -34.33 -9.20 -7.75
CA GLU A 44 -34.53 -7.93 -8.47
C GLU A 44 -33.89 -6.72 -7.76
N THR A 45 -33.46 -6.88 -6.52
CA THR A 45 -32.95 -5.78 -5.70
C THR A 45 -31.45 -5.55 -6.04
N PRO A 46 -31.03 -4.34 -6.45
CA PRO A 46 -29.61 -3.99 -6.57
C PRO A 46 -28.86 -4.16 -5.26
N LEU A 47 -27.61 -4.54 -5.32
CA LEU A 47 -26.76 -4.61 -4.15
C LEU A 47 -26.34 -3.20 -3.72
N THR A 48 -26.84 -2.77 -2.57
CA THR A 48 -26.53 -1.45 -2.01
C THR A 48 -26.12 -1.61 -0.56
N PHE A 49 -24.93 -1.15 -0.23
CA PHE A 49 -24.45 -1.13 1.16
C PHE A 49 -24.87 0.15 1.88
N PRO A 50 -25.06 0.09 3.22
CA PRO A 50 -25.33 1.29 4.00
C PRO A 50 -24.24 2.34 3.79
N THR A 51 -24.64 3.59 3.60
CA THR A 51 -23.70 4.71 3.49
C THR A 51 -22.91 4.85 4.79
N VAL A 52 -21.59 4.97 4.65
CA VAL A 52 -20.69 5.23 5.76
C VAL A 52 -20.62 6.74 5.98
N PRO A 53 -20.86 7.25 7.19
CA PRO A 53 -20.75 8.67 7.51
C PRO A 53 -19.32 9.20 7.24
N GLY A 54 -19.19 10.49 7.02
CA GLY A 54 -17.90 11.17 6.89
C GLY A 54 -17.48 11.47 5.46
N LYS A 55 -16.22 11.22 5.09
CA LYS A 55 -15.61 11.65 3.83
C LYS A 55 -16.05 10.85 2.59
N THR A 56 -16.72 9.73 2.75
CA THR A 56 -17.06 8.80 1.67
C THR A 56 -18.10 9.34 0.70
N TYR A 57 -18.19 8.75 -0.49
CA TYR A 57 -19.30 9.03 -1.38
C TYR A 57 -20.36 7.89 -1.32
N PRO A 58 -21.63 8.15 -1.65
CA PRO A 58 -22.17 9.45 -2.04
C PRO A 58 -22.39 10.34 -0.81
N GLN A 59 -22.13 11.63 -0.96
CA GLN A 59 -22.54 12.60 0.05
C GLN A 59 -24.08 12.75 0.08
N PRO A 60 -24.68 13.16 1.19
CA PRO A 60 -26.10 13.47 1.24
C PRO A 60 -26.49 14.42 0.12
N ASN A 61 -27.63 14.14 -0.54
CA ASN A 61 -28.15 14.91 -1.70
C ASN A 61 -27.25 14.84 -2.96
N ALA A 62 -26.41 13.82 -3.10
CA ALA A 62 -25.71 13.57 -4.34
C ALA A 62 -26.72 13.29 -5.49
N PRO A 63 -26.35 13.59 -6.75
CA PRO A 63 -27.21 13.28 -7.89
C PRO A 63 -27.37 11.75 -8.09
N ASP A 64 -28.46 11.32 -8.71
CA ASP A 64 -28.83 9.90 -8.89
C ASP A 64 -27.71 9.08 -9.53
N TRP A 65 -27.01 9.64 -10.49
CA TRP A 65 -25.89 8.95 -11.14
C TRP A 65 -24.78 8.55 -10.13
N ARG A 66 -24.62 9.30 -9.05
CA ARG A 66 -23.64 8.96 -8.00
C ARG A 66 -24.09 7.75 -7.18
N TYR A 67 -25.39 7.62 -6.91
CA TYR A 67 -25.94 6.43 -6.24
C TYR A 67 -25.82 5.20 -7.16
N ARG A 68 -26.13 5.35 -8.45
CA ARG A 68 -25.90 4.27 -9.44
C ARG A 68 -24.44 3.83 -9.51
N SER A 69 -23.51 4.76 -9.35
CA SER A 69 -22.06 4.46 -9.27
C SER A 69 -21.75 3.54 -8.10
N VAL A 70 -22.30 3.81 -6.92
CA VAL A 70 -22.10 3.01 -5.70
C VAL A 70 -22.74 1.61 -5.82
N GLU A 71 -23.93 1.52 -6.37
CA GLU A 71 -24.61 0.24 -6.62
C GLU A 71 -23.76 -0.63 -7.55
N PHE A 72 -23.30 -0.06 -8.66
CA PHE A 72 -22.49 -0.80 -9.63
C PHE A 72 -21.11 -1.17 -9.08
N GLU A 73 -20.46 -0.28 -8.31
CA GLU A 73 -19.21 -0.58 -7.62
C GLU A 73 -19.39 -1.74 -6.63
N SER A 74 -20.50 -1.75 -5.88
CA SER A 74 -20.81 -2.83 -4.94
C SER A 74 -21.03 -4.16 -5.65
N LEU A 75 -21.76 -4.15 -6.76
CA LEU A 75 -22.04 -5.33 -7.56
C LEU A 75 -20.77 -5.91 -8.21
N GLU A 76 -19.97 -5.06 -8.88
CA GLU A 76 -18.74 -5.49 -9.56
C GLU A 76 -17.72 -6.03 -8.58
N ARG A 77 -17.48 -5.31 -7.49
CA ARG A 77 -16.41 -5.70 -6.56
C ARG A 77 -16.74 -6.95 -5.76
N THR A 78 -18.00 -7.18 -5.43
CA THR A 78 -18.41 -8.47 -4.85
C THR A 78 -18.37 -9.62 -5.89
N PHE A 79 -18.47 -9.31 -7.17
CA PHE A 79 -18.30 -10.31 -8.24
C PHE A 79 -16.88 -10.88 -8.30
N THR A 80 -15.89 -10.18 -7.75
CA THR A 80 -14.53 -10.72 -7.55
C THR A 80 -14.53 -12.00 -6.67
N LEU A 81 -15.49 -12.11 -5.72
CA LEU A 81 -15.73 -13.33 -4.94
C LEU A 81 -16.70 -14.28 -5.62
N ALA A 82 -17.81 -13.73 -6.12
CA ALA A 82 -18.91 -14.53 -6.68
C ALA A 82 -18.54 -15.19 -8.01
N GLY A 83 -17.82 -14.49 -8.89
CA GLY A 83 -17.42 -15.03 -10.19
C GLY A 83 -16.64 -16.35 -10.08
N PRO A 84 -15.54 -16.41 -9.31
CA PRO A 84 -14.84 -17.67 -9.10
C PRO A 84 -15.69 -18.79 -8.46
N LEU A 85 -16.61 -18.46 -7.54
CA LEU A 85 -17.50 -19.46 -6.95
C LEU A 85 -18.49 -20.00 -7.98
N ILE A 86 -19.07 -19.13 -8.83
CA ILE A 86 -19.97 -19.53 -9.92
C ILE A 86 -19.22 -20.39 -10.95
N HIS A 87 -17.95 -20.09 -11.23
CA HIS A 87 -17.12 -20.88 -12.11
C HIS A 87 -16.93 -22.32 -11.58
N ILE A 88 -16.75 -22.47 -10.26
CA ILE A 88 -16.56 -23.77 -9.60
C ILE A 88 -17.89 -24.54 -9.49
N ASP A 89 -18.95 -23.87 -9.08
CA ASP A 89 -20.29 -24.43 -8.86
C ASP A 89 -21.34 -23.44 -9.36
N PRO A 90 -21.81 -23.65 -10.61
CA PRO A 90 -22.85 -22.80 -11.20
C PRO A 90 -24.19 -22.81 -10.48
N GLU A 91 -24.44 -23.79 -9.63
CA GLU A 91 -25.69 -23.95 -8.89
C GLU A 91 -25.60 -23.37 -7.46
N ILE A 92 -24.47 -22.79 -7.12
CA ILE A 92 -24.24 -22.27 -5.78
C ILE A 92 -25.30 -21.24 -5.36
N THR A 93 -25.84 -21.43 -4.16
CA THR A 93 -26.85 -20.55 -3.55
C THR A 93 -26.36 -20.02 -2.23
N ILE A 94 -26.51 -18.71 -2.01
CA ILE A 94 -26.19 -18.00 -0.76
C ILE A 94 -27.37 -17.11 -0.40
N ASN A 95 -27.85 -17.13 0.84
CA ASN A 95 -29.00 -16.38 1.33
C ASN A 95 -30.25 -16.56 0.43
N ASN A 96 -30.50 -17.78 -0.02
CA ASN A 96 -31.58 -18.14 -0.96
C ASN A 96 -31.45 -17.49 -2.35
N LEU A 97 -30.32 -16.89 -2.69
CA LEU A 97 -30.04 -16.35 -4.01
C LEU A 97 -29.08 -17.29 -4.73
N LYS A 98 -29.49 -17.83 -5.88
CA LYS A 98 -28.58 -18.52 -6.79
C LYS A 98 -27.65 -17.48 -7.40
N LEU A 99 -26.38 -17.50 -7.03
CA LEU A 99 -25.43 -16.43 -7.35
C LEU A 99 -25.39 -16.09 -8.83
N ARG A 100 -25.35 -17.13 -9.68
CA ARG A 100 -25.29 -16.94 -11.12
C ARG A 100 -26.49 -16.18 -11.65
N ASP A 101 -27.69 -16.56 -11.21
CA ASP A 101 -28.93 -15.95 -11.70
C ASP A 101 -29.02 -14.49 -11.19
N TYR A 102 -28.65 -14.24 -9.93
CA TYR A 102 -28.60 -12.90 -9.37
C TYR A 102 -27.64 -11.99 -10.14
N TYR A 103 -26.37 -12.37 -10.23
CA TYR A 103 -25.36 -11.53 -10.90
C TYR A 103 -25.64 -11.36 -12.39
N SER A 104 -26.14 -12.43 -13.07
CA SER A 104 -26.54 -12.31 -14.47
C SER A 104 -27.66 -11.29 -14.66
N LEU A 105 -28.68 -11.35 -13.82
CA LEU A 105 -29.82 -10.41 -13.91
C LEU A 105 -29.37 -8.98 -13.59
N GLN A 106 -28.62 -8.79 -12.51
CA GLN A 106 -28.20 -7.46 -12.07
C GLN A 106 -27.25 -6.79 -13.09
N PHE A 107 -26.27 -7.51 -13.66
CA PHE A 107 -25.42 -6.97 -14.71
C PHE A 107 -26.19 -6.67 -16.00
N TYR A 108 -27.14 -7.54 -16.38
CA TYR A 108 -27.98 -7.26 -17.53
C TYR A 108 -28.81 -5.99 -17.34
N ASN A 109 -29.50 -5.87 -16.22
CA ASN A 109 -30.31 -4.70 -15.87
C ASN A 109 -29.50 -3.41 -15.83
N THR A 110 -28.27 -3.50 -15.27
CA THR A 110 -27.37 -2.34 -15.10
C THR A 110 -26.75 -1.90 -16.43
N LEU A 111 -26.43 -2.83 -17.34
CA LEU A 111 -25.72 -2.54 -18.58
C LEU A 111 -26.62 -2.41 -19.81
N THR A 112 -27.93 -2.69 -19.69
CA THR A 112 -28.86 -2.54 -20.81
C THR A 112 -29.46 -1.14 -20.84
N PRO A 113 -29.19 -0.32 -21.88
CA PRO A 113 -29.75 1.02 -21.97
C PRO A 113 -31.28 1.02 -21.91
N GLY A 114 -31.85 2.00 -21.20
CA GLY A 114 -33.30 2.15 -21.04
C GLY A 114 -33.93 1.31 -19.95
N HIS A 115 -33.20 0.39 -19.30
CA HIS A 115 -33.69 -0.30 -18.11
C HIS A 115 -33.71 0.69 -16.91
N PRO A 116 -34.70 0.62 -16.00
CA PRO A 116 -34.79 1.53 -14.84
C PRO A 116 -33.55 1.55 -13.96
N ASN A 117 -32.80 0.47 -13.90
CA ASN A 117 -31.56 0.33 -13.13
C ASN A 117 -30.30 0.51 -13.99
N SER A 118 -30.44 0.91 -15.27
CA SER A 118 -29.27 1.07 -16.15
C SER A 118 -28.36 2.22 -15.72
N LEU A 119 -27.08 2.03 -16.02
CA LEU A 119 -26.11 3.14 -15.95
C LEU A 119 -26.48 4.22 -16.97
N PRO A 120 -26.33 5.50 -16.62
CA PRO A 120 -26.43 6.56 -17.63
C PRO A 120 -25.30 6.38 -18.65
N LEU A 121 -25.55 6.78 -19.89
CA LEU A 121 -24.52 6.81 -20.91
C LEU A 121 -23.68 8.08 -20.76
N PRO A 122 -22.43 8.12 -21.28
CA PRO A 122 -21.58 9.30 -21.16
C PRO A 122 -22.21 10.59 -21.71
N GLU A 123 -23.00 10.48 -22.77
CA GLU A 123 -23.71 11.62 -23.38
C GLU A 123 -24.84 12.21 -22.54
N ASP A 124 -25.34 11.46 -21.56
CA ASP A 124 -26.41 11.89 -20.64
C ASP A 124 -25.84 12.62 -19.41
N LEU A 125 -24.53 12.72 -19.30
CA LEU A 125 -23.84 13.26 -18.13
C LEU A 125 -22.94 14.44 -18.50
N PRO A 126 -22.67 15.36 -17.56
CA PRO A 126 -21.63 16.39 -17.78
C PRO A 126 -20.29 15.78 -18.16
N ASP A 127 -19.53 16.46 -19.04
CA ASP A 127 -18.24 15.95 -19.49
C ASP A 127 -17.21 15.90 -18.35
N SER A 128 -16.98 14.72 -17.82
CA SER A 128 -16.12 14.44 -16.68
C SER A 128 -15.62 12.99 -16.70
N ASN A 129 -14.82 12.61 -15.70
CA ASN A 129 -14.42 11.24 -15.46
C ASN A 129 -15.38 10.60 -14.44
N TYR A 130 -15.83 9.41 -14.75
CA TYR A 130 -16.82 8.70 -13.94
C TYR A 130 -16.31 7.34 -13.49
N GLN A 131 -16.68 6.93 -12.28
CA GLN A 131 -16.32 5.64 -11.69
C GLN A 131 -16.77 4.44 -12.55
N TYR A 132 -17.80 4.60 -13.36
CA TYR A 132 -18.32 3.54 -14.25
C TYR A 132 -17.24 2.91 -15.14
N THR A 133 -16.28 3.70 -15.64
CA THR A 133 -15.16 3.15 -16.45
C THR A 133 -14.34 2.15 -15.65
N CYS A 134 -14.10 2.41 -14.36
CA CYS A 134 -13.36 1.52 -13.49
C CYS A 134 -14.08 0.18 -13.30
N GLU A 135 -15.37 0.25 -12.96
CA GLU A 135 -16.15 -0.95 -12.64
C GLU A 135 -16.47 -1.78 -13.89
N ILE A 136 -16.68 -1.15 -15.05
CA ILE A 136 -16.79 -1.85 -16.34
C ILE A 136 -15.48 -2.57 -16.66
N GLY A 137 -14.33 -1.91 -16.46
CA GLY A 137 -13.03 -2.55 -16.63
C GLY A 137 -12.83 -3.72 -15.67
N GLY A 138 -13.24 -3.59 -14.42
CA GLY A 138 -13.21 -4.65 -13.41
C GLY A 138 -14.05 -5.86 -13.78
N LEU A 139 -15.30 -5.63 -14.21
CA LEU A 139 -16.18 -6.67 -14.72
C LEU A 139 -15.59 -7.37 -15.95
N CYS A 140 -15.14 -6.61 -16.94
CA CYS A 140 -14.55 -7.16 -18.16
C CYS A 140 -13.29 -7.99 -17.87
N LYS A 141 -12.45 -7.60 -16.90
CA LYS A 141 -11.31 -8.38 -16.41
C LYS A 141 -11.77 -9.76 -15.92
N THR A 142 -12.81 -9.80 -15.10
CA THR A 142 -13.34 -11.08 -14.56
C THR A 142 -13.91 -11.94 -15.68
N LEU A 143 -14.64 -11.34 -16.62
CA LEU A 143 -15.23 -12.06 -17.75
C LEU A 143 -14.19 -12.52 -18.80
N LEU A 144 -13.07 -11.84 -18.94
CA LEU A 144 -11.94 -12.31 -19.75
C LEU A 144 -11.25 -13.53 -19.10
N LEU A 145 -11.18 -13.55 -17.79
CA LEU A 145 -10.55 -14.66 -17.05
C LEU A 145 -11.43 -15.92 -17.01
N ILE A 146 -12.72 -15.76 -16.73
CA ILE A 146 -13.70 -16.84 -16.50
C ILE A 146 -15.03 -16.52 -17.21
N PRO A 147 -15.08 -16.59 -18.55
CA PRO A 147 -16.24 -16.16 -19.35
C PRO A 147 -17.48 -17.03 -19.16
N ASP A 148 -17.31 -18.27 -18.78
CA ASP A 148 -18.38 -19.25 -18.57
C ASP A 148 -19.23 -19.00 -17.32
N THR A 149 -18.87 -18.04 -16.50
CA THR A 149 -19.66 -17.66 -15.32
C THR A 149 -21.02 -17.10 -15.69
N ILE A 150 -21.04 -15.99 -16.43
CA ILE A 150 -22.28 -15.33 -16.84
C ILE A 150 -22.31 -14.97 -18.33
N TRP A 151 -21.18 -14.50 -18.93
CA TRP A 151 -21.17 -13.91 -20.26
C TRP A 151 -21.65 -14.87 -21.37
N THR A 152 -21.16 -16.10 -21.38
CA THR A 152 -21.52 -17.11 -22.40
C THR A 152 -22.95 -17.60 -22.28
N ARG A 153 -23.66 -17.26 -21.20
CA ARG A 153 -25.06 -17.68 -20.97
C ARG A 153 -26.08 -16.70 -21.49
N TYR A 154 -25.71 -15.46 -21.68
CA TYR A 154 -26.61 -14.50 -22.32
C TYR A 154 -26.85 -14.87 -23.77
N THR A 155 -28.06 -14.62 -24.22
CA THR A 155 -28.36 -14.68 -25.66
C THR A 155 -27.54 -13.67 -26.43
N GLN A 156 -27.42 -13.81 -27.74
CA GLN A 156 -26.67 -12.80 -28.52
C GLN A 156 -27.29 -11.42 -28.34
N GLN A 157 -28.64 -11.31 -28.39
CA GLN A 157 -29.31 -10.01 -28.17
C GLN A 157 -28.98 -9.39 -26.82
N GLN A 158 -29.00 -10.19 -25.75
CA GLN A 158 -28.61 -9.66 -24.41
C GLN A 158 -27.16 -9.17 -24.36
N ARG A 159 -26.26 -9.91 -25.00
CA ARG A 159 -24.87 -9.47 -25.12
C ARG A 159 -24.72 -8.18 -25.91
N ASP A 160 -25.48 -8.06 -27.00
CA ASP A 160 -25.48 -6.86 -27.86
C ASP A 160 -26.01 -5.64 -27.09
N ASP A 161 -27.10 -5.81 -26.33
CA ASP A 161 -27.68 -4.76 -25.49
C ASP A 161 -26.67 -4.26 -24.46
N MET A 162 -26.00 -5.15 -23.72
CA MET A 162 -24.99 -4.83 -22.73
C MET A 162 -23.73 -4.19 -23.37
N ALA A 163 -23.35 -4.68 -24.56
CA ALA A 163 -22.18 -4.19 -25.27
C ALA A 163 -22.31 -2.72 -25.65
N ILE A 164 -23.52 -2.17 -25.80
CA ILE A 164 -23.75 -0.73 -26.05
C ILE A 164 -23.16 0.08 -24.89
N THR A 165 -23.57 -0.19 -23.66
CA THR A 165 -23.09 0.55 -22.48
C THR A 165 -21.60 0.32 -22.26
N ILE A 166 -21.12 -0.92 -22.37
CA ILE A 166 -19.69 -1.24 -22.23
C ILE A 166 -18.87 -0.46 -23.26
N SER A 167 -19.32 -0.45 -24.52
CA SER A 167 -18.62 0.26 -25.61
C SER A 167 -18.57 1.77 -25.38
N LYS A 168 -19.69 2.38 -24.99
CA LYS A 168 -19.77 3.80 -24.73
C LYS A 168 -18.78 4.23 -23.64
N TRP A 169 -18.72 3.50 -22.52
CA TRP A 169 -17.79 3.79 -21.45
C TRP A 169 -16.34 3.40 -21.77
N ALA A 170 -16.12 2.33 -22.53
CA ALA A 170 -14.78 1.93 -22.97
C ALA A 170 -14.12 2.96 -23.89
N HIS A 171 -14.90 3.66 -24.70
CA HIS A 171 -14.42 4.71 -25.59
C HIS A 171 -14.46 6.11 -24.94
N HIS A 172 -15.11 6.25 -23.78
CA HIS A 172 -15.16 7.52 -23.08
C HIS A 172 -13.76 7.95 -22.61
N ARG A 173 -13.51 9.25 -22.63
CA ARG A 173 -12.27 9.80 -22.08
C ARG A 173 -12.10 9.43 -20.60
N THR A 174 -10.87 9.27 -20.20
CA THR A 174 -10.51 8.97 -18.82
C THR A 174 -9.31 9.81 -18.38
N THR A 175 -9.01 9.81 -17.09
CA THR A 175 -7.81 10.47 -16.57
C THR A 175 -6.55 9.86 -17.19
N GLN A 176 -5.53 10.70 -17.36
CA GLN A 176 -4.24 10.27 -17.92
C GLN A 176 -3.38 9.63 -16.83
N ASN A 177 -3.88 8.54 -16.27
CA ASN A 177 -3.25 7.77 -15.20
C ASN A 177 -3.61 6.29 -15.33
N ASN A 178 -3.58 5.53 -14.23
CA ASN A 178 -3.91 4.10 -14.20
C ASN A 178 -5.33 3.78 -14.71
N TRP A 179 -6.24 4.73 -14.76
CA TRP A 179 -7.61 4.52 -15.26
C TRP A 179 -7.66 4.05 -16.71
N ARG A 180 -6.66 4.40 -17.52
CA ARG A 180 -6.56 3.89 -18.90
C ARG A 180 -6.50 2.37 -19.00
N ILE A 181 -6.11 1.68 -17.92
CA ILE A 181 -6.12 0.22 -17.87
C ILE A 181 -7.55 -0.30 -17.94
N PHE A 182 -8.51 0.37 -17.33
CA PHE A 182 -9.91 -0.03 -17.40
C PHE A 182 -10.46 0.11 -18.83
N ASN A 183 -10.11 1.17 -19.55
CA ASN A 183 -10.45 1.28 -20.97
C ASN A 183 -9.80 0.15 -21.78
N ILE A 184 -8.51 -0.14 -21.55
CA ILE A 184 -7.81 -1.26 -22.24
C ILE A 184 -8.55 -2.56 -22.02
N VAL A 185 -8.92 -2.89 -20.79
CA VAL A 185 -9.59 -4.14 -20.44
C VAL A 185 -10.97 -4.22 -21.10
N ALA A 186 -11.76 -3.15 -21.05
CA ALA A 186 -13.09 -3.11 -21.66
C ALA A 186 -13.03 -3.18 -23.20
N LEU A 187 -12.12 -2.43 -23.83
CA LEU A 187 -11.91 -2.51 -25.29
C LEU A 187 -11.40 -3.90 -25.70
N SER A 188 -10.49 -4.49 -24.94
CA SER A 188 -9.97 -5.83 -25.17
C SER A 188 -11.07 -6.88 -25.08
N PHE A 189 -11.95 -6.75 -24.09
CA PHE A 189 -13.11 -7.61 -23.93
C PHE A 189 -14.04 -7.51 -25.14
N LEU A 190 -14.44 -6.33 -25.56
CA LEU A 190 -15.28 -6.11 -26.71
C LEU A 190 -14.68 -6.73 -27.98
N LYS A 191 -13.40 -6.45 -28.24
CA LYS A 191 -12.68 -7.00 -29.39
C LYS A 191 -12.64 -8.53 -29.38
N LYS A 192 -12.37 -9.12 -28.21
CA LYS A 192 -12.34 -10.59 -28.02
C LYS A 192 -13.66 -11.24 -28.41
N TYR A 193 -14.78 -10.57 -28.16
CA TYR A 193 -16.12 -11.08 -28.46
C TYR A 193 -16.69 -10.55 -29.78
N GLY A 194 -15.86 -9.97 -30.66
CA GLY A 194 -16.21 -9.63 -32.03
C GLY A 194 -16.96 -8.31 -32.18
N TYR A 195 -17.00 -7.47 -31.15
CA TYR A 195 -17.59 -6.13 -31.23
C TYR A 195 -16.61 -5.13 -31.87
N GLN A 196 -17.16 -4.19 -32.62
CA GLN A 196 -16.39 -3.11 -33.22
C GLN A 196 -15.84 -2.20 -32.13
N ILE A 197 -14.56 -1.87 -32.22
CA ILE A 197 -13.87 -0.91 -31.35
C ILE A 197 -13.02 0.03 -32.21
N ASP A 198 -12.57 1.12 -31.59
CA ASP A 198 -11.49 1.94 -32.12
C ASP A 198 -10.13 1.28 -31.74
N ASP A 199 -9.53 0.59 -32.71
CA ASP A 199 -8.24 -0.08 -32.55
C ASP A 199 -7.08 0.89 -32.28
N ASP A 200 -7.13 2.09 -32.88
CA ASP A 200 -6.12 3.11 -32.65
C ASP A 200 -6.18 3.65 -31.21
N LEU A 201 -7.40 3.80 -30.69
CA LEU A 201 -7.61 4.19 -29.29
C LEU A 201 -7.08 3.11 -28.33
N LEU A 202 -7.40 1.83 -28.57
CA LEU A 202 -6.86 0.74 -27.76
C LEU A 202 -5.34 0.72 -27.78
N LYS A 203 -4.75 0.81 -28.95
CA LYS A 203 -3.30 0.87 -29.12
C LYS A 203 -2.69 2.10 -28.42
N SER A 204 -3.33 3.26 -28.53
CA SER A 204 -2.92 4.49 -27.85
C SER A 204 -2.91 4.31 -26.33
N HIS A 205 -3.96 3.70 -25.75
CA HIS A 205 -3.99 3.40 -24.31
C HIS A 205 -2.87 2.45 -23.89
N LEU A 206 -2.64 1.38 -24.66
CA LEU A 206 -1.56 0.42 -24.41
C LEU A 206 -0.18 1.09 -24.43
N LEU A 207 0.11 1.91 -25.44
CA LEU A 207 1.36 2.66 -25.52
C LEU A 207 1.50 3.68 -24.39
N TRP A 208 0.40 4.27 -23.98
CA TRP A 208 0.40 5.21 -22.87
C TRP A 208 0.80 4.51 -21.55
N ILE A 209 0.20 3.38 -21.20
CA ILE A 209 0.60 2.68 -19.97
C ILE A 209 2.05 2.20 -20.04
N LEU A 210 2.55 1.80 -21.21
CA LEU A 210 3.95 1.42 -21.37
C LEU A 210 4.89 2.61 -21.20
N SER A 211 4.45 3.84 -21.48
CA SER A 211 5.26 5.05 -21.24
C SER A 211 5.54 5.28 -19.73
N TYR A 212 4.74 4.71 -18.85
CA TYR A 212 4.99 4.72 -17.40
C TYR A 212 5.99 3.64 -16.95
N HIS A 213 6.33 2.68 -17.81
CA HIS A 213 7.28 1.63 -17.45
C HIS A 213 8.65 2.22 -17.14
N SER A 214 9.13 2.02 -15.92
CA SER A 214 10.34 2.65 -15.40
C SER A 214 11.49 1.67 -15.12
N GLY A 215 11.26 0.37 -15.28
CA GLY A 215 12.21 -0.69 -14.95
C GLY A 215 11.79 -1.48 -13.71
N ASP A 216 12.47 -2.59 -13.42
CA ASP A 216 12.17 -3.53 -12.34
C ASP A 216 10.71 -4.03 -12.32
N GLY A 217 10.01 -3.99 -13.48
CA GLY A 217 8.60 -4.31 -13.58
C GLY A 217 7.64 -3.25 -13.05
N TRP A 218 8.14 -2.07 -12.68
CA TRP A 218 7.36 -0.98 -12.12
C TRP A 218 6.88 0.01 -13.17
N TYR A 219 5.78 0.71 -12.80
CA TYR A 219 5.18 1.77 -13.58
C TYR A 219 5.08 3.03 -12.72
N LEU A 220 5.66 4.13 -13.21
CA LEU A 220 5.59 5.44 -12.55
C LEU A 220 4.38 6.20 -13.09
N GLU A 221 3.31 6.21 -12.36
CA GLU A 221 2.12 6.97 -12.70
C GLU A 221 2.23 8.43 -12.22
N GLN A 222 2.15 8.69 -10.95
CA GLN A 222 2.41 9.98 -10.30
C GLN A 222 3.48 9.81 -9.24
N THR A 223 3.44 8.67 -8.60
CA THR A 223 4.43 8.16 -7.67
C THR A 223 4.47 6.64 -7.77
N TYR A 224 5.53 6.03 -7.25
CA TYR A 224 5.60 4.57 -7.14
C TYR A 224 4.66 4.09 -6.04
N ASN A 225 3.85 3.11 -6.38
CA ASN A 225 2.81 2.58 -5.50
C ASN A 225 2.46 1.13 -5.86
N TYR A 226 1.70 0.45 -5.01
CA TYR A 226 1.31 -0.95 -5.22
C TYR A 226 0.36 -1.17 -6.42
N TYR A 227 -0.18 -0.11 -7.02
CA TYR A 227 -0.99 -0.22 -8.25
C TYR A 227 -0.18 -0.81 -9.41
N SER A 228 1.15 -0.61 -9.44
CA SER A 228 2.03 -1.29 -10.39
C SER A 228 1.84 -2.81 -10.37
N ILE A 229 1.63 -3.37 -9.18
CA ILE A 229 1.41 -4.80 -8.98
C ILE A 229 -0.05 -5.17 -9.29
N SER A 230 -0.99 -4.53 -8.60
CA SER A 230 -2.38 -4.96 -8.56
C SER A 230 -3.17 -4.60 -9.82
N LEU A 231 -2.89 -3.45 -10.42
CA LEU A 231 -3.63 -2.96 -11.57
C LEU A 231 -2.82 -3.13 -12.87
N PHE A 232 -1.60 -2.55 -12.94
CA PHE A 232 -0.82 -2.62 -14.16
C PHE A 232 -0.46 -4.06 -14.53
N ILE A 233 0.02 -4.86 -13.59
CA ILE A 233 0.45 -6.23 -13.89
C ILE A 233 -0.74 -7.19 -13.98
N VAL A 234 -1.64 -7.22 -12.99
CA VAL A 234 -2.71 -8.22 -12.96
C VAL A 234 -3.68 -8.04 -14.11
N TYR A 235 -4.19 -6.82 -14.31
CA TYR A 235 -5.22 -6.58 -15.33
C TYR A 235 -4.66 -6.74 -16.74
N THR A 236 -3.47 -6.21 -17.02
CA THR A 236 -2.87 -6.32 -18.34
C THR A 236 -2.41 -7.75 -18.66
N SER A 237 -1.95 -8.52 -17.66
CA SER A 237 -1.60 -9.94 -17.88
C SER A 237 -2.83 -10.80 -18.19
N ILE A 238 -3.99 -10.50 -17.60
CA ILE A 238 -5.25 -11.16 -17.96
C ILE A 238 -5.63 -10.84 -19.41
N CYS A 239 -5.48 -9.59 -19.85
CA CYS A 239 -5.68 -9.21 -21.25
C CYS A 239 -4.69 -9.93 -22.17
N ASN A 240 -3.42 -10.01 -21.83
CA ASN A 240 -2.41 -10.74 -22.61
C ASN A 240 -2.79 -12.21 -22.79
N ARG A 241 -3.19 -12.88 -21.69
CA ARG A 241 -3.65 -14.26 -21.75
C ARG A 241 -4.87 -14.42 -22.64
N ALA A 242 -5.80 -13.47 -22.61
CA ALA A 242 -7.04 -13.55 -23.38
C ALA A 242 -6.82 -13.35 -24.88
N PHE A 243 -5.92 -12.45 -25.29
CA PHE A 243 -5.75 -12.14 -26.70
C PHE A 243 -4.48 -11.35 -27.09
N GLY A 244 -3.66 -10.91 -26.13
CA GLY A 244 -2.54 -9.98 -26.38
C GLY A 244 -1.53 -10.46 -27.42
N ASP A 245 -1.13 -11.73 -27.35
CA ASP A 245 -0.18 -12.31 -28.31
C ASP A 245 -0.74 -12.36 -29.74
N GLU A 246 -2.06 -12.42 -29.90
CA GLU A 246 -2.74 -12.47 -31.19
C GLU A 246 -2.80 -11.09 -31.87
N TYR A 247 -3.07 -10.03 -31.10
CA TYR A 247 -3.34 -8.69 -31.66
C TYR A 247 -2.15 -7.72 -31.55
N TYR A 248 -1.40 -7.79 -30.43
CA TYR A 248 -0.30 -6.86 -30.12
C TYR A 248 0.90 -7.59 -29.52
N PRO A 249 1.57 -8.49 -30.26
CA PRO A 249 2.60 -9.40 -29.71
C PRO A 249 3.79 -8.69 -29.09
N GLU A 250 4.23 -7.55 -29.64
CA GLU A 250 5.35 -6.78 -29.09
C GLU A 250 4.97 -6.14 -27.74
N ILE A 251 3.80 -5.54 -27.65
CA ILE A 251 3.29 -4.91 -26.42
C ILE A 251 3.05 -6.00 -25.36
N ALA A 252 2.40 -7.10 -25.74
CA ALA A 252 2.21 -8.25 -24.88
C ALA A 252 3.51 -8.80 -24.33
N GLY A 253 4.56 -8.85 -25.15
CA GLY A 253 5.90 -9.25 -24.73
C GLY A 253 6.54 -8.33 -23.69
N VAL A 254 6.32 -7.01 -23.77
CA VAL A 254 6.81 -6.05 -22.76
C VAL A 254 6.05 -6.24 -21.44
N ILE A 255 4.72 -6.37 -21.49
CA ILE A 255 3.87 -6.60 -20.31
C ILE A 255 4.28 -7.91 -19.62
N GLU A 256 4.46 -9.00 -20.37
CA GLU A 256 4.92 -10.29 -19.84
C GLU A 256 6.27 -10.18 -19.12
N LYS A 257 7.26 -9.52 -19.75
CA LYS A 257 8.57 -9.31 -19.12
C LYS A 257 8.50 -8.46 -17.85
N SER A 258 7.64 -7.44 -17.83
CA SER A 258 7.42 -6.60 -16.64
C SER A 258 6.83 -7.43 -15.51
N ALA A 259 5.82 -8.27 -15.81
CA ALA A 259 5.23 -9.17 -14.84
C ALA A 259 6.24 -10.18 -14.29
N GLN A 260 7.03 -10.80 -15.16
CA GLN A 260 8.08 -11.75 -14.76
C GLN A 260 9.11 -11.08 -13.84
N LYS A 261 9.56 -9.87 -14.17
CA LYS A 261 10.52 -9.13 -13.36
C LYS A 261 9.96 -8.83 -11.96
N LEU A 262 8.70 -8.39 -11.89
CA LEU A 262 8.04 -8.10 -10.63
C LEU A 262 7.85 -9.35 -9.76
N MET A 263 7.51 -10.50 -10.35
CA MET A 263 7.37 -11.76 -9.62
C MET A 263 8.66 -12.17 -8.90
N GLY A 264 9.83 -11.78 -9.40
CA GLY A 264 11.12 -12.07 -8.77
C GLY A 264 11.32 -11.47 -7.38
N PHE A 265 10.52 -10.48 -6.99
CA PHE A 265 10.63 -9.84 -5.68
C PHE A 265 9.30 -9.62 -4.94
N ILE A 266 8.16 -9.96 -5.53
CA ILE A 266 6.84 -9.71 -4.92
C ILE A 266 6.72 -10.31 -3.52
N THR A 267 7.29 -11.48 -3.29
CA THR A 267 7.24 -12.17 -2.00
C THR A 267 7.92 -11.40 -0.86
N LYS A 268 8.79 -10.46 -1.19
CA LYS A 268 9.56 -9.67 -0.22
C LYS A 268 8.78 -8.52 0.41
N PHE A 269 7.58 -8.23 -0.12
CA PHE A 269 6.65 -7.27 0.51
C PHE A 269 5.98 -7.82 1.77
N TYR A 270 6.06 -9.14 2.00
CA TYR A 270 5.33 -9.82 3.06
C TYR A 270 6.23 -10.12 4.24
N ALA A 271 5.68 -10.00 5.44
CA ALA A 271 6.27 -10.50 6.65
C ALA A 271 6.26 -12.05 6.68
N ARG A 272 6.94 -12.63 7.68
CA ARG A 272 7.01 -14.09 7.85
C ARG A 272 5.64 -14.75 7.98
N ASP A 273 4.69 -14.09 8.63
CA ASP A 273 3.29 -14.54 8.78
C ASP A 273 2.40 -14.24 7.57
N GLY A 274 2.94 -13.57 6.55
CA GLY A 274 2.22 -13.17 5.37
C GLY A 274 1.55 -11.80 5.46
N TYR A 275 1.78 -11.04 6.53
CA TYR A 275 1.22 -9.70 6.68
C TYR A 275 1.83 -8.69 5.71
N LEU A 276 1.03 -7.71 5.34
CA LEU A 276 1.37 -6.64 4.40
C LEU A 276 1.49 -5.29 5.10
N ASN A 277 2.33 -4.44 4.53
CA ASN A 277 2.47 -3.05 4.92
C ASN A 277 1.22 -2.23 4.60
N MET A 278 0.88 -1.29 5.49
CA MET A 278 0.01 -0.18 5.15
C MET A 278 0.85 0.86 4.40
N TRP A 279 0.86 0.78 3.08
CA TRP A 279 1.64 1.65 2.20
C TRP A 279 0.84 1.98 0.95
N SER A 280 0.98 3.20 0.44
CA SER A 280 0.25 3.71 -0.71
C SER A 280 -1.18 4.15 -0.38
N ARG A 281 -1.83 4.84 -1.34
CA ARG A 281 -3.23 5.27 -1.24
C ARG A 281 -4.21 4.10 -1.27
N SER A 282 -5.49 4.39 -1.02
CA SER A 282 -6.57 3.39 -1.03
C SER A 282 -6.32 2.26 -0.04
N ILE A 283 -6.04 2.65 1.21
CA ILE A 283 -5.66 1.71 2.28
C ILE A 283 -6.69 0.60 2.54
N CYS A 284 -7.96 0.81 2.16
CA CYS A 284 -9.00 -0.21 2.26
C CYS A 284 -8.83 -1.37 1.27
N TYR A 285 -7.96 -1.25 0.25
CA TYR A 285 -7.69 -2.34 -0.70
C TYR A 285 -6.68 -3.38 -0.18
N ARG A 286 -6.09 -3.15 0.95
CA ARG A 286 -5.28 -4.08 1.80
C ARG A 286 -4.49 -5.15 1.03
N THR A 287 -5.14 -6.30 0.78
CA THR A 287 -4.55 -7.50 0.17
C THR A 287 -4.61 -7.52 -1.36
N TRP A 288 -4.96 -6.41 -2.00
CA TRP A 288 -5.12 -6.33 -3.46
C TRP A 288 -3.88 -6.83 -4.22
N ILE A 289 -2.68 -6.54 -3.70
CA ILE A 289 -1.42 -6.98 -4.32
C ILE A 289 -1.28 -8.51 -4.38
N SER A 290 -1.91 -9.24 -3.46
CA SER A 290 -1.84 -10.71 -3.42
C SER A 290 -2.57 -11.37 -4.60
N GLY A 291 -3.40 -10.62 -5.34
CA GLY A 291 -3.97 -11.08 -6.61
C GLY A 291 -2.92 -11.40 -7.68
N ALA A 292 -1.73 -10.82 -7.57
CA ALA A 292 -0.64 -11.08 -8.50
C ALA A 292 -0.12 -12.52 -8.43
N PHE A 293 -0.32 -13.24 -7.33
CA PHE A 293 0.06 -14.66 -7.27
C PHE A 293 -0.74 -15.54 -8.24
N ALA A 294 -2.01 -15.21 -8.52
CA ALA A 294 -2.74 -15.91 -9.56
C ALA A 294 -2.08 -15.72 -10.94
N VAL A 295 -1.65 -14.50 -11.22
CA VAL A 295 -0.98 -14.15 -12.48
C VAL A 295 0.35 -14.89 -12.61
N ALA A 296 1.12 -15.05 -11.53
CA ALA A 296 2.38 -15.78 -11.55
C ALA A 296 2.25 -17.19 -12.17
N PHE A 297 1.12 -17.86 -11.91
CA PHE A 297 0.82 -19.20 -12.50
C PHE A 297 0.11 -19.15 -13.85
N MET A 298 -0.16 -17.96 -14.38
CA MET A 298 -0.70 -17.71 -15.72
C MET A 298 0.36 -17.24 -16.71
N LEU A 299 1.54 -16.77 -16.24
CA LEU A 299 2.65 -16.34 -17.08
C LEU A 299 3.25 -17.50 -17.88
N LYS A 300 4.02 -17.18 -18.92
CA LYS A 300 4.75 -18.17 -19.71
C LYS A 300 5.78 -18.92 -18.88
N ASP A 301 6.53 -18.19 -18.04
CA ASP A 301 7.38 -18.78 -16.99
C ASP A 301 6.60 -18.83 -15.67
N LYS A 302 6.27 -20.03 -15.21
CA LYS A 302 5.53 -20.28 -13.95
C LYS A 302 6.46 -20.61 -12.79
N SER A 303 7.76 -20.63 -12.96
CA SER A 303 8.76 -21.02 -11.96
C SER A 303 9.25 -19.86 -11.09
N LEU A 304 8.81 -18.63 -11.38
CA LEU A 304 9.32 -17.40 -10.77
C LEU A 304 8.97 -17.26 -9.28
N VAL A 305 7.91 -17.93 -8.83
CA VAL A 305 7.46 -17.90 -7.44
C VAL A 305 7.20 -19.33 -6.99
N ASP A 306 7.74 -19.71 -5.84
CA ASP A 306 7.41 -20.99 -5.23
C ASP A 306 5.91 -21.07 -4.89
N PRO A 307 5.19 -22.09 -5.36
CA PRO A 307 3.73 -22.14 -5.24
C PRO A 307 3.24 -22.35 -3.80
N GLY A 308 3.96 -23.10 -2.98
CA GLY A 308 3.61 -23.31 -1.56
C GLY A 308 3.78 -22.02 -0.78
N TRP A 309 4.86 -21.29 -1.06
CA TRP A 309 5.08 -19.99 -0.43
C TRP A 309 4.09 -18.94 -0.92
N ALA A 310 3.78 -18.89 -2.22
CA ALA A 310 2.77 -18.00 -2.77
C ALA A 310 1.40 -18.19 -2.09
N ARG A 311 0.97 -19.45 -1.89
CA ARG A 311 -0.28 -19.75 -1.17
C ARG A 311 -0.21 -19.29 0.28
N ARG A 312 0.89 -19.56 0.99
CA ARG A 312 1.08 -19.09 2.37
C ARG A 312 0.95 -17.58 2.49
N LEU A 313 1.65 -16.82 1.66
CA LEU A 313 1.62 -15.35 1.69
C LEU A 313 0.23 -14.80 1.34
N CYS A 314 -0.40 -15.38 0.33
CA CYS A 314 -1.75 -15.01 -0.06
C CYS A 314 -2.75 -15.29 1.07
N SER A 315 -2.68 -16.47 1.70
CA SER A 315 -3.54 -16.84 2.84
C SER A 315 -3.26 -15.98 4.07
N GLY A 316 -1.99 -15.79 4.42
CA GLY A 316 -1.58 -14.97 5.57
C GLY A 316 -2.07 -13.52 5.45
N SER A 317 -1.94 -12.93 4.26
CA SER A 317 -2.44 -11.58 4.01
C SER A 317 -3.95 -11.45 4.15
N LEU A 318 -4.73 -12.44 3.73
CA LEU A 318 -6.18 -12.46 3.97
C LEU A 318 -6.49 -12.61 5.46
N LEU A 319 -5.82 -13.55 6.15
CA LEU A 319 -6.03 -13.79 7.58
C LEU A 319 -5.63 -12.59 8.44
N GLN A 320 -4.69 -11.76 8.00
CA GLN A 320 -4.34 -10.49 8.67
C GLN A 320 -5.58 -9.66 9.02
N PHE A 321 -6.63 -9.74 8.20
CA PHE A 321 -7.83 -8.91 8.32
C PHE A 321 -9.07 -9.71 8.68
N VAL A 322 -9.38 -10.77 7.93
CA VAL A 322 -10.71 -11.41 7.99
C VAL A 322 -11.04 -12.10 9.31
N ILE A 323 -10.02 -12.44 10.11
CA ILE A 323 -10.21 -13.00 11.44
C ILE A 323 -10.55 -11.95 12.51
N LYS A 324 -10.32 -10.67 12.23
CA LYS A 324 -10.47 -9.58 13.19
C LYS A 324 -11.92 -9.07 13.19
N PRO A 325 -12.62 -9.04 14.33
CA PRO A 325 -13.98 -8.50 14.41
C PRO A 325 -14.08 -7.05 13.98
N GLU A 326 -13.10 -6.22 14.34
CA GLU A 326 -13.03 -4.80 14.01
C GLU A 326 -12.84 -4.52 12.50
N PHE A 327 -12.42 -5.50 11.73
CA PHE A 327 -12.35 -5.42 10.28
C PHE A 327 -13.71 -5.19 9.63
N TYR A 328 -14.78 -5.66 10.27
CA TYR A 328 -16.14 -5.55 9.73
C TYR A 328 -16.88 -4.34 10.30
N TYR A 329 -17.59 -3.65 9.42
CA TYR A 329 -18.52 -2.58 9.74
C TYR A 329 -19.82 -2.81 8.98
N ASN A 330 -20.96 -2.87 9.66
CA ASN A 330 -22.26 -3.25 9.06
C ASN A 330 -22.19 -4.58 8.27
N ASP A 331 -21.54 -5.59 8.83
CA ASP A 331 -21.31 -6.92 8.24
C ASP A 331 -20.40 -6.97 7.00
N ILE A 332 -19.88 -5.85 6.53
CA ILE A 332 -18.97 -5.79 5.37
C ILE A 332 -17.58 -5.27 5.78
N PRO A 333 -16.55 -5.46 4.95
CA PRO A 333 -15.22 -4.92 5.22
C PRO A 333 -15.24 -3.40 5.41
N SER A 334 -14.63 -2.92 6.49
CA SER A 334 -14.54 -1.49 6.83
C SER A 334 -13.63 -0.71 5.88
N LEU A 335 -13.73 0.61 5.88
CA LEU A 335 -13.00 1.52 5.00
C LEU A 335 -11.60 1.92 5.50
N GLY A 336 -11.31 1.80 6.78
CA GLY A 336 -9.95 1.99 7.31
C GLY A 336 -9.05 0.80 7.03
N PHE A 337 -7.85 0.75 7.61
CA PHE A 337 -6.94 -0.36 7.38
C PHE A 337 -7.32 -1.58 8.25
N TYR A 338 -7.31 -1.50 9.57
CA TYR A 338 -7.72 -2.59 10.46
C TYR A 338 -9.18 -2.51 10.92
N GLY A 339 -9.82 -1.37 10.83
CA GLY A 339 -11.19 -1.17 11.24
C GLY A 339 -11.79 0.10 10.64
N GLN A 340 -13.01 0.45 11.06
CA GLN A 340 -13.66 1.69 10.64
C GLN A 340 -13.00 2.87 11.35
N LYS A 341 -12.12 3.57 10.66
CA LYS A 341 -11.40 4.76 11.12
C LYS A 341 -11.61 5.89 10.12
N GLU A 342 -12.58 6.77 10.41
CA GLU A 342 -12.98 7.82 9.46
C GLU A 342 -11.86 8.79 9.08
N TYR A 343 -10.95 9.05 10.02
CA TYR A 343 -9.79 9.92 9.79
C TYR A 343 -8.79 9.37 8.77
N MET A 344 -8.83 8.04 8.49
CA MET A 344 -7.96 7.39 7.50
C MET A 344 -8.64 7.09 6.17
N VAL A 345 -9.93 7.41 6.03
CA VAL A 345 -10.71 7.08 4.84
C VAL A 345 -10.45 8.11 3.74
N GLN A 346 -10.12 7.63 2.55
CA GLN A 346 -10.03 8.47 1.36
C GLN A 346 -11.43 8.85 0.88
N ASN A 347 -11.60 10.13 0.51
CA ASN A 347 -12.89 10.72 0.15
C ASN A 347 -13.52 10.17 -1.15
N TYR A 348 -12.76 9.42 -1.92
CA TYR A 348 -13.22 8.75 -3.16
C TYR A 348 -13.68 7.31 -2.93
N SER A 349 -13.76 6.84 -1.69
CA SER A 349 -14.20 5.49 -1.35
C SER A 349 -15.67 5.45 -0.98
N CYS A 350 -16.36 4.37 -1.32
CA CYS A 350 -17.72 4.04 -0.85
C CYS A 350 -17.70 2.74 -0.04
N ALA A 351 -18.84 2.36 0.53
CA ALA A 351 -18.95 1.15 1.33
C ALA A 351 -18.59 -0.15 0.58
N GLY A 352 -18.74 -0.18 -0.76
CA GLY A 352 -18.32 -1.29 -1.62
C GLY A 352 -16.83 -1.34 -1.95
N SER A 353 -16.12 -0.21 -1.79
CA SER A 353 -14.71 -0.09 -2.21
C SER A 353 -13.78 -1.14 -1.60
N PRO A 354 -13.91 -1.55 -0.33
CA PRO A 354 -13.02 -2.52 0.28
C PRO A 354 -13.06 -3.92 -0.36
N PHE A 355 -14.12 -4.29 -1.07
CA PHE A 355 -14.19 -5.60 -1.73
C PHE A 355 -13.12 -5.80 -2.80
N LEU A 356 -12.49 -4.73 -3.29
CA LEU A 356 -11.35 -4.84 -4.20
C LEU A 356 -10.15 -5.58 -3.57
N MET A 357 -10.03 -5.57 -2.24
CA MET A 357 -9.01 -6.36 -1.52
C MET A 357 -9.08 -7.85 -1.82
N PHE A 358 -10.23 -8.36 -2.26
CA PHE A 358 -10.45 -9.79 -2.50
C PHE A 358 -10.01 -10.26 -3.89
N LEU A 359 -9.26 -9.45 -4.62
CA LEU A 359 -8.61 -9.88 -5.87
C LEU A 359 -7.86 -11.23 -5.73
N PRO A 360 -7.24 -11.60 -4.58
CA PRO A 360 -6.64 -12.93 -4.39
C PRO A 360 -7.57 -14.11 -4.69
N PHE A 361 -8.89 -13.93 -4.63
CA PHE A 361 -9.83 -15.03 -4.95
C PHE A 361 -9.85 -15.42 -6.42
N ILE A 362 -9.27 -14.62 -7.33
CA ILE A 362 -9.04 -15.05 -8.71
C ILE A 362 -8.13 -16.29 -8.80
N ASN A 363 -7.37 -16.63 -7.74
CA ASN A 363 -6.67 -17.90 -7.65
C ASN A 363 -7.61 -19.11 -7.77
N LEU A 364 -8.89 -18.96 -7.40
CA LEU A 364 -9.89 -20.03 -7.55
C LEU A 364 -10.19 -20.37 -9.02
N ALA A 365 -9.85 -19.50 -9.97
CA ALA A 365 -9.91 -19.77 -11.40
C ALA A 365 -8.73 -20.63 -11.90
N LEU A 366 -7.69 -20.84 -11.09
CA LEU A 366 -6.65 -21.80 -11.40
C LEU A 366 -7.21 -23.23 -11.30
N PRO A 367 -6.74 -24.17 -12.14
CA PRO A 367 -7.09 -25.57 -12.06
C PRO A 367 -6.89 -26.13 -10.64
N VAL A 368 -7.73 -27.10 -10.24
CA VAL A 368 -7.67 -27.70 -8.90
C VAL A 368 -6.33 -28.39 -8.63
N ASP A 369 -5.68 -28.89 -9.65
CA ASP A 369 -4.37 -29.54 -9.64
C ASP A 369 -3.20 -28.56 -9.85
N SER A 370 -3.48 -27.27 -9.93
CA SER A 370 -2.45 -26.23 -10.02
C SER A 370 -1.46 -26.35 -8.86
N PRO A 371 -0.15 -26.19 -9.10
CA PRO A 371 0.84 -26.17 -8.05
C PRO A 371 0.53 -25.19 -6.91
N PHE A 372 -0.12 -24.06 -7.20
CA PHE A 372 -0.60 -23.13 -6.17
C PHE A 372 -1.46 -23.82 -5.10
N TRP A 373 -2.32 -24.78 -5.51
CA TRP A 373 -3.22 -25.49 -4.60
C TRP A 373 -2.65 -26.78 -4.03
N THR A 374 -1.69 -27.41 -4.71
CA THR A 374 -1.20 -28.76 -4.36
C THR A 374 0.18 -28.78 -3.70
N ALA A 375 0.99 -27.74 -3.84
CA ALA A 375 2.28 -27.67 -3.18
C ALA A 375 2.12 -27.41 -1.68
N LYS A 376 3.01 -28.02 -0.86
CA LYS A 376 3.07 -27.78 0.57
C LYS A 376 3.56 -26.36 0.86
N GLU A 377 2.94 -25.66 1.82
CA GLU A 377 3.45 -24.38 2.29
C GLU A 377 4.85 -24.52 2.88
N ASN A 378 5.68 -23.51 2.66
CA ASN A 378 7.05 -23.40 3.16
C ASN A 378 7.37 -21.98 3.66
N GLU A 379 8.58 -21.77 4.16
CA GLU A 379 9.00 -20.47 4.71
C GLU A 379 9.67 -19.57 3.66
N GLY A 380 9.93 -20.06 2.46
CA GLY A 380 10.60 -19.28 1.42
C GLY A 380 11.92 -18.70 1.92
N ILE A 381 12.10 -17.38 1.76
CA ILE A 381 13.35 -16.72 2.19
C ILE A 381 13.63 -16.82 3.70
N TRP A 382 12.59 -17.02 4.52
CA TRP A 382 12.73 -17.02 5.96
C TRP A 382 13.41 -18.28 6.50
N GLU A 383 13.40 -19.40 5.75
CA GLU A 383 14.01 -20.67 6.18
C GLU A 383 15.49 -20.54 6.53
N ASN A 384 16.21 -19.72 5.78
CA ASN A 384 17.67 -19.60 5.89
C ASN A 384 18.12 -18.23 6.39
N LEU A 385 17.19 -17.35 6.74
CA LEU A 385 17.52 -15.98 7.12
C LEU A 385 18.09 -15.89 8.55
N GLY A 386 17.63 -16.74 9.45
CA GLY A 386 18.03 -16.70 10.87
C GLY A 386 17.72 -15.32 11.45
N ASN A 387 18.69 -14.71 12.11
CA ASN A 387 18.59 -13.35 12.64
C ASN A 387 19.01 -12.25 11.65
N LYS A 388 19.48 -12.60 10.45
CA LYS A 388 19.96 -11.62 9.47
C LYS A 388 18.81 -10.89 8.81
N SER A 389 19.12 -9.78 8.15
CA SER A 389 18.18 -9.04 7.30
C SER A 389 18.48 -9.34 5.82
N ASN A 390 17.44 -9.57 5.03
CA ASN A 390 17.51 -9.63 3.57
C ASN A 390 17.15 -8.26 3.02
N VAL A 391 18.08 -7.64 2.29
CA VAL A 391 17.90 -6.32 1.69
C VAL A 391 17.80 -6.45 0.18
N THR A 392 16.75 -5.91 -0.40
CA THR A 392 16.53 -5.90 -1.85
C THR A 392 16.36 -4.47 -2.32
N VAL A 393 17.31 -3.99 -3.07
CA VAL A 393 17.29 -2.65 -3.67
C VAL A 393 16.64 -2.73 -5.04
N LEU A 394 15.62 -1.92 -5.25
CA LEU A 394 14.93 -1.72 -6.53
C LEU A 394 15.26 -0.31 -7.03
N ASP A 395 16.26 -0.20 -7.88
CA ASP A 395 16.81 1.09 -8.33
C ASP A 395 15.80 1.93 -9.10
N SER A 396 14.98 1.29 -9.90
CA SER A 396 14.02 1.98 -10.75
C SER A 396 12.95 2.73 -9.93
N PRO A 397 12.17 2.08 -9.05
CA PRO A 397 11.25 2.77 -8.16
C PRO A 397 11.97 3.49 -7.00
N GLY A 398 13.26 3.22 -6.77
CA GLY A 398 13.98 3.71 -5.61
C GLY A 398 13.41 3.17 -4.30
N LEU A 399 12.94 1.93 -4.31
CA LEU A 399 12.43 1.24 -3.13
C LEU A 399 13.46 0.26 -2.60
N VAL A 400 13.55 0.14 -1.29
CA VAL A 400 14.31 -0.93 -0.64
C VAL A 400 13.36 -1.76 0.20
N LEU A 401 13.33 -3.07 -0.08
CA LEU A 401 12.55 -4.04 0.66
C LEU A 401 13.48 -4.74 1.66
N VAL A 402 13.11 -4.72 2.92
CA VAL A 402 13.87 -5.34 3.98
C VAL A 402 13.04 -6.40 4.68
N ASN A 403 13.56 -7.61 4.78
CA ASN A 403 12.95 -8.69 5.54
C ASN A 403 13.85 -8.98 6.74
N HIS A 404 13.39 -8.68 7.95
CA HIS A 404 14.15 -8.85 9.18
C HIS A 404 13.95 -10.24 9.77
N GLY A 405 14.95 -11.12 9.64
CA GLY A 405 14.88 -12.49 10.16
C GLY A 405 14.69 -12.54 11.67
N LYS A 406 15.29 -11.62 12.43
CA LYS A 406 15.18 -11.52 13.90
C LYS A 406 13.73 -11.28 14.36
N THR A 407 12.99 -10.40 13.68
CA THR A 407 11.63 -9.98 14.07
C THR A 407 10.52 -10.64 13.26
N GLY A 408 10.84 -11.18 12.08
CA GLY A 408 9.85 -11.69 11.13
C GLY A 408 9.09 -10.61 10.36
N THR A 409 9.43 -9.33 10.55
CA THR A 409 8.77 -8.20 9.90
C THR A 409 9.36 -7.90 8.52
N SER A 410 8.58 -7.23 7.67
CA SER A 410 9.05 -6.70 6.39
C SER A 410 8.87 -5.18 6.36
N GLU A 411 9.82 -4.50 5.74
CA GLU A 411 9.83 -3.05 5.61
C GLU A 411 9.93 -2.60 4.16
N ILE A 412 9.28 -1.47 3.86
CA ILE A 412 9.44 -0.72 2.62
C ILE A 412 10.09 0.60 2.97
N ILE A 413 11.28 0.85 2.42
CA ILE A 413 11.99 2.12 2.55
C ILE A 413 11.76 2.91 1.27
N SER A 414 11.08 4.05 1.38
CA SER A 414 10.75 4.91 0.23
C SER A 414 11.96 5.72 -0.21
N GLY A 415 12.26 5.73 -1.52
CA GLY A 415 13.39 6.46 -2.06
C GLY A 415 13.08 7.47 -3.15
N LYS A 416 11.92 7.33 -3.83
CA LYS A 416 11.47 8.29 -4.86
C LYS A 416 10.04 8.70 -4.60
N VAL A 417 9.88 9.80 -3.88
CA VAL A 417 8.58 10.37 -3.52
C VAL A 417 8.61 11.85 -3.90
N TYR A 418 7.57 12.31 -4.56
CA TYR A 418 7.53 13.65 -5.17
C TYR A 418 6.52 14.59 -4.51
N TYR A 419 5.76 14.11 -3.51
CA TYR A 419 4.79 14.91 -2.81
C TYR A 419 4.55 14.42 -1.37
N ASP A 420 3.99 15.29 -0.59
CA ASP A 420 3.67 15.14 0.80
C ASP A 420 2.36 14.37 0.98
N ASP A 421 2.46 13.09 1.15
CA ASP A 421 1.37 12.21 1.54
C ASP A 421 1.94 11.14 2.48
N PRO A 422 1.43 10.98 3.70
CA PRO A 422 1.94 10.03 4.67
C PRO A 422 1.89 8.58 4.17
N ASN A 423 1.06 8.29 3.19
CA ASN A 423 1.03 6.99 2.55
C ASN A 423 2.28 6.71 1.69
N TYR A 424 3.11 7.74 1.40
CA TYR A 424 4.30 7.64 0.56
C TYR A 424 5.56 8.25 1.17
N SER A 425 5.43 9.30 1.98
CA SER A 425 6.54 10.14 2.44
C SER A 425 7.18 9.72 3.75
N LYS A 426 6.70 8.66 4.41
CA LYS A 426 7.38 8.10 5.59
C LYS A 426 8.75 7.56 5.21
N LEU A 427 9.69 7.63 6.12
CA LEU A 427 11.04 7.09 5.91
C LEU A 427 11.03 5.57 5.75
N VAL A 428 10.16 4.89 6.50
CA VAL A 428 10.00 3.43 6.50
C VAL A 428 8.53 3.07 6.75
N TYR A 429 8.05 2.00 6.10
CA TYR A 429 6.76 1.36 6.36
C TYR A 429 7.01 -0.07 6.81
N ASN A 430 6.41 -0.49 7.91
CA ASN A 430 6.61 -1.82 8.51
C ASN A 430 5.29 -2.60 8.55
N THR A 431 5.33 -3.90 8.33
CA THR A 431 4.16 -4.79 8.29
C THR A 431 3.40 -4.89 9.61
N HIS A 432 4.07 -4.70 10.74
CA HIS A 432 3.50 -4.84 12.08
C HIS A 432 3.35 -3.50 12.82
N PHE A 433 3.85 -2.43 12.23
CA PHE A 433 3.71 -1.08 12.73
C PHE A 433 3.08 -0.23 11.60
N PRO A 434 1.73 -0.25 11.48
CA PRO A 434 1.06 0.51 10.42
C PRO A 434 1.35 2.00 10.57
N CYS A 435 1.56 2.67 9.44
CA CYS A 435 1.88 4.10 9.46
C CYS A 435 0.70 4.93 9.97
N GLU A 436 1.00 6.08 10.54
CA GLU A 436 0.01 7.05 10.96
C GLU A 436 -0.32 8.04 9.85
N ASP A 437 -1.60 8.34 9.72
CA ASP A 437 -2.08 9.31 8.74
C ASP A 437 -2.01 10.73 9.28
N HIS A 438 -2.02 11.72 8.40
CA HIS A 438 -2.24 13.11 8.77
C HIS A 438 -3.73 13.31 9.04
N ASN A 439 -4.05 13.80 10.22
CA ASN A 439 -5.43 14.21 10.50
C ASN A 439 -5.71 15.52 9.76
N PRO A 440 -6.73 15.60 8.91
CA PRO A 440 -7.10 16.83 8.20
C PRO A 440 -7.46 18.03 9.05
N GLY A 441 -7.48 17.92 10.35
CA GLY A 441 -7.81 19.00 11.29
C GLY A 441 -6.82 19.16 12.44
N GLY A 442 -5.68 18.49 12.43
CA GLY A 442 -4.87 18.48 13.63
C GLY A 442 -3.42 18.09 13.47
N GLY A 443 -2.60 18.93 12.84
CA GLY A 443 -1.15 18.86 12.91
C GLY A 443 -0.51 17.60 12.27
N THR A 444 0.79 17.61 12.14
CA THR A 444 1.58 16.62 11.41
C THR A 444 1.96 15.44 12.27
N ALA A 445 1.72 14.21 11.79
CA ALA A 445 2.26 13.00 12.41
C ALA A 445 3.79 12.98 12.28
N ILE A 446 4.48 12.85 13.40
CA ILE A 446 5.95 12.72 13.43
C ILE A 446 6.40 11.26 13.35
N GLU A 447 5.46 10.32 13.34
CA GLU A 447 5.75 8.91 13.26
C GLU A 447 6.61 8.62 12.04
N TYR A 448 7.75 8.02 12.26
CA TYR A 448 8.81 7.66 11.31
C TYR A 448 9.06 8.73 10.21
N SER A 449 9.14 9.97 10.65
CA SER A 449 9.30 11.15 9.78
C SER A 449 10.23 12.17 10.42
N TYR A 450 10.83 13.01 9.58
CA TYR A 450 11.42 14.26 10.04
C TYR A 450 10.38 15.37 10.07
N ARG A 451 10.43 16.18 11.11
CA ARG A 451 9.66 17.40 11.27
C ARG A 451 10.60 18.54 11.69
N SER A 452 10.37 19.71 11.19
CA SER A 452 11.10 20.91 11.56
C SER A 452 10.16 22.04 11.93
N LEU A 453 10.51 22.76 12.99
CA LEU A 453 9.84 23.97 13.45
C LEU A 453 10.79 25.16 13.26
N ASP A 454 10.32 26.24 12.65
CA ASP A 454 11.04 27.52 12.61
C ASP A 454 10.69 28.34 13.87
N PRO A 455 11.61 28.51 14.82
CA PRO A 455 11.32 29.26 16.05
C PRO A 455 11.13 30.78 15.84
N ARG A 456 11.42 31.30 14.65
CA ARG A 456 11.19 32.71 14.31
C ARG A 456 9.74 33.00 13.96
N ASP A 457 9.00 31.98 13.56
CA ASP A 457 7.59 32.07 13.17
C ASP A 457 6.67 31.58 14.29
N LEU A 458 6.93 32.00 15.52
CA LEU A 458 6.09 31.71 16.70
C LEU A 458 4.63 32.19 16.57
N ARG A 459 4.29 32.81 15.44
CA ARG A 459 2.94 33.32 15.11
C ARG A 459 2.24 32.53 14.01
N CYS A 460 2.90 31.52 13.45
CA CYS A 460 2.33 30.72 12.38
C CYS A 460 1.84 29.40 12.93
N ASP A 461 0.64 29.03 12.53
CA ASP A 461 0.00 27.76 12.82
C ASP A 461 0.73 26.61 12.12
N ASP A 462 0.54 25.38 12.59
CA ASP A 462 1.05 24.19 11.94
C ASP A 462 0.58 24.10 10.48
N VAL A 463 1.51 23.88 9.57
CA VAL A 463 1.25 23.89 8.14
C VAL A 463 1.55 22.53 7.54
N ASN A 464 0.52 21.88 7.01
CA ASN A 464 0.65 20.72 6.14
C ASN A 464 0.61 21.17 4.69
N PHE A 465 1.62 20.79 3.88
CA PHE A 465 1.65 21.08 2.46
C PHE A 465 1.12 19.92 1.64
N TYR A 466 0.11 20.19 0.82
CA TYR A 466 -0.35 19.30 -0.23
C TYR A 466 0.08 19.86 -1.58
N LEU A 467 0.74 19.06 -2.41
CA LEU A 467 1.24 19.50 -3.73
C LEU A 467 0.14 19.77 -4.77
N THR A 468 -1.11 19.44 -4.49
CA THR A 468 -2.23 19.65 -5.42
C THR A 468 -2.95 20.98 -5.27
N GLY A 469 -2.48 21.85 -4.43
CA GLY A 469 -3.03 23.16 -4.17
C GLY A 469 -2.55 23.61 -2.80
N LEU A 470 -1.84 24.70 -2.75
CA LEU A 470 -1.31 25.35 -1.57
C LEU A 470 -2.40 25.59 -0.50
N THR A 471 -2.87 24.54 0.14
CA THR A 471 -3.73 24.64 1.30
C THR A 471 -2.86 24.46 2.53
N VAL A 472 -2.63 25.54 3.22
CA VAL A 472 -2.02 25.59 4.53
C VAL A 472 -3.07 25.15 5.53
N GLU A 473 -2.98 23.94 6.07
CA GLU A 473 -3.81 23.53 7.20
C GLU A 473 -3.17 24.03 8.50
N LYS A 474 -3.96 24.73 9.28
CA LYS A 474 -3.56 25.31 10.56
C LYS A 474 -3.97 24.40 11.70
N ASP A 475 -3.05 24.12 12.61
CA ASP A 475 -3.43 23.55 13.92
C ASP A 475 -4.13 24.62 14.74
N ALA A 476 -5.40 24.38 15.07
CA ALA A 476 -6.24 25.34 15.76
C ALA A 476 -5.76 25.70 17.19
N ASP A 477 -4.91 24.88 17.78
CA ASP A 477 -4.50 25.02 19.18
C ASP A 477 -3.09 25.55 19.42
N LYS A 478 -2.23 25.65 18.38
CA LYS A 478 -0.83 26.07 18.55
C LYS A 478 -0.36 26.85 17.33
N ASN A 479 -0.07 28.10 17.50
CA ASN A 479 0.49 29.02 16.49
C ASN A 479 1.93 28.63 16.05
N HIS A 480 2.14 27.40 15.52
CA HIS A 480 3.45 26.93 15.09
C HIS A 480 3.39 26.39 13.65
N GLU A 481 4.39 26.72 12.88
CA GLU A 481 4.58 26.24 11.52
C GLU A 481 5.51 25.03 11.50
N PHE A 482 5.04 23.89 11.01
CA PHE A 482 5.85 22.68 10.84
C PHE A 482 6.10 22.39 9.37
N THR A 483 7.31 21.93 9.10
CA THR A 483 7.69 21.41 7.80
C THR A 483 8.01 19.92 7.93
N ILE A 484 7.38 19.11 7.13
CA ILE A 484 7.68 17.67 7.02
C ILE A 484 8.41 17.37 5.72
N ALA A 485 8.97 16.15 5.63
CA ALA A 485 9.54 15.69 4.40
C ALA A 485 8.44 15.60 3.31
N GLN A 486 8.61 16.39 2.26
CA GLN A 486 7.66 16.48 1.15
C GLN A 486 8.07 15.65 -0.05
N GLY A 487 9.23 15.04 0.01
CA GLY A 487 9.73 14.19 -1.04
C GLY A 487 10.95 13.43 -0.57
N MET A 488 11.28 12.40 -1.33
CA MET A 488 12.47 11.59 -1.15
C MET A 488 13.20 11.48 -2.49
N LEU A 489 14.52 11.64 -2.45
CA LEU A 489 15.39 11.33 -3.57
C LEU A 489 16.22 10.09 -3.21
N PHE A 490 16.23 9.14 -4.12
CA PHE A 490 17.03 7.92 -4.01
C PHE A 490 18.40 8.13 -4.68
N ASN A 491 19.46 7.95 -3.91
CA ASN A 491 20.83 8.13 -4.38
C ASN A 491 21.58 6.82 -4.54
N GLY A 492 20.93 5.69 -4.29
CA GLY A 492 21.49 4.35 -4.45
C GLY A 492 21.97 3.71 -3.16
N ALA A 493 22.52 2.51 -3.27
CA ALA A 493 23.16 1.79 -2.17
C ALA A 493 24.62 1.52 -2.53
N ARG A 494 25.52 1.69 -1.57
CA ARG A 494 26.95 1.46 -1.74
C ARG A 494 27.56 0.94 -0.44
N ASP A 495 28.34 -0.15 -0.55
CA ASP A 495 29.08 -0.73 0.58
C ASP A 495 28.19 -1.01 1.82
N GLY A 496 26.97 -1.50 1.58
CA GLY A 496 25.99 -1.78 2.64
C GLY A 496 25.28 -0.58 3.21
N VAL A 497 25.53 0.62 2.69
CA VAL A 497 24.88 1.88 3.11
C VAL A 497 23.93 2.34 2.02
N LEU A 498 22.70 2.64 2.44
CA LEU A 498 21.65 3.21 1.60
C LEU A 498 21.72 4.74 1.69
N TYR A 499 21.75 5.43 0.55
CA TYR A 499 21.79 6.88 0.47
C TYR A 499 20.49 7.45 -0.10
N ARG A 500 19.88 8.35 0.66
CA ARG A 500 18.66 9.07 0.26
C ARG A 500 18.76 10.53 0.68
N GLN A 501 17.79 11.32 0.22
CA GLN A 501 17.63 12.69 0.69
C GLN A 501 16.17 12.96 1.02
N ALA A 502 15.88 13.45 2.20
CA ALA A 502 14.58 13.97 2.58
C ALA A 502 14.50 15.45 2.22
N ILE A 503 13.55 15.80 1.35
CA ILE A 503 13.31 17.18 0.94
C ILE A 503 12.31 17.79 1.92
N MET A 504 12.78 18.73 2.72
CA MET A 504 11.97 19.48 3.67
C MET A 504 11.61 20.81 3.02
N ARG A 505 10.35 21.06 2.75
CA ARG A 505 9.92 22.29 2.09
C ARG A 505 9.49 23.34 3.11
N ARG A 506 9.80 24.58 2.86
CA ARG A 506 9.39 25.71 3.69
C ARG A 506 8.02 26.26 3.25
N PRO A 507 7.21 26.77 4.18
CA PRO A 507 5.92 27.41 3.86
C PRO A 507 5.99 28.62 2.92
N PRO A 508 4.83 29.07 2.42
CA PRO A 508 4.58 29.44 1.02
C PRO A 508 5.36 30.60 0.43
N ASN A 509 6.14 31.34 1.17
CA ASN A 509 6.67 32.60 0.63
C ASN A 509 8.10 32.58 0.11
N ASN A 510 8.88 31.50 0.26
CA ASN A 510 10.30 31.51 -0.11
C ASN A 510 10.85 30.27 -0.83
N GLY A 511 10.06 29.44 -1.42
CA GLY A 511 10.41 28.50 -2.50
C GLY A 511 11.52 27.48 -2.30
N LEU A 512 12.48 27.69 -1.46
CA LEU A 512 13.63 26.82 -1.26
C LEU A 512 13.46 26.01 0.02
N GLY A 513 13.13 24.74 -0.16
CA GLY A 513 13.22 23.74 0.90
C GLY A 513 14.67 23.51 1.32
N TYR A 514 14.84 22.82 2.40
CA TYR A 514 16.14 22.29 2.81
C TYR A 514 16.15 20.77 2.72
N ILE A 515 17.33 20.22 2.68
CA ILE A 515 17.53 18.79 2.46
C ILE A 515 18.24 18.22 3.67
N ILE A 516 17.75 17.06 4.13
CA ILE A 516 18.50 16.20 5.05
C ILE A 516 19.05 15.05 4.23
N ASP A 517 20.36 14.91 4.19
CA ASP A 517 21.03 13.79 3.56
C ASP A 517 20.97 12.60 4.52
N LEU A 518 20.54 11.46 4.04
CA LEU A 518 20.30 10.24 4.81
C LEU A 518 21.29 9.16 4.38
N ALA A 519 22.07 8.65 5.33
CA ALA A 519 22.88 7.44 5.14
C ALA A 519 22.39 6.38 6.14
N GLU A 520 21.98 5.23 5.65
CA GLU A 520 21.23 4.25 6.41
C GLU A 520 21.86 2.86 6.29
N ILE A 521 22.12 2.22 7.43
CA ILE A 521 22.65 0.86 7.52
C ILE A 521 21.56 -0.03 8.11
N ILE A 522 21.16 -1.04 7.36
CA ILE A 522 20.17 -2.01 7.82
C ILE A 522 20.82 -3.01 8.77
N ILE A 523 20.27 -3.13 9.95
CA ILE A 523 20.70 -4.09 10.97
C ILE A 523 19.54 -5.02 11.36
N PRO A 524 19.80 -6.16 12.03
CA PRO A 524 18.74 -7.06 12.47
C PRO A 524 17.71 -6.37 13.39
N GLY A 525 16.48 -6.23 12.90
CA GLY A 525 15.39 -5.60 13.65
C GLY A 525 15.48 -4.08 13.72
N GLY A 526 16.16 -3.42 12.77
CA GLY A 526 16.19 -1.98 12.73
C GLY A 526 17.15 -1.36 11.72
N ILE A 527 17.47 -0.09 11.99
CA ILE A 527 18.26 0.74 11.09
C ILE A 527 19.16 1.68 11.89
N ILE A 528 20.41 1.81 11.46
CA ILE A 528 21.31 2.86 11.90
C ILE A 528 21.24 3.99 10.89
N ARG A 529 21.05 5.21 11.37
CA ARG A 529 20.95 6.42 10.57
C ARG A 529 22.11 7.34 10.89
N VAL A 530 22.81 7.78 9.87
CA VAL A 530 23.78 8.87 9.92
C VAL A 530 23.23 9.95 9.01
N ASP A 531 22.52 10.89 9.61
CA ASP A 531 21.79 11.89 8.86
C ASP A 531 22.54 13.24 8.96
N ARG A 532 22.68 13.90 7.82
CA ARG A 532 23.39 15.17 7.71
C ARG A 532 22.44 16.30 7.42
N SER A 533 22.31 17.20 8.36
CA SER A 533 21.56 18.45 8.22
C SER A 533 22.47 19.56 7.69
N ARG A 534 21.98 20.33 6.71
CA ARG A 534 22.70 21.46 6.09
C ARG A 534 21.91 22.76 6.20
N LEU A 535 21.51 23.11 7.39
CA LEU A 535 20.65 24.27 7.57
C LEU A 535 21.43 25.48 8.11
N ALA A 536 21.16 26.61 7.49
CA ALA A 536 21.71 27.90 7.91
C ALA A 536 20.80 28.69 8.88
N PHE A 537 19.63 28.12 9.25
CA PHE A 537 18.59 28.80 10.03
C PHE A 537 18.44 28.23 11.42
N GLU A 538 17.84 28.98 12.30
CA GLU A 538 17.34 28.49 13.58
C GLU A 538 16.08 27.65 13.34
N TYR A 539 16.04 26.47 13.96
CA TYR A 539 14.89 25.58 13.89
C TYR A 539 14.96 24.51 14.97
N GLU A 540 13.84 23.85 15.21
CA GLU A 540 13.80 22.61 15.96
C GLU A 540 13.48 21.47 14.99
N ILE A 541 14.34 20.46 14.93
CA ILE A 541 14.14 19.26 14.12
C ILE A 541 13.78 18.10 15.03
N THR A 542 12.81 17.30 14.61
CA THR A 542 12.38 16.07 15.28
C THR A 542 12.42 14.89 14.33
N LEU A 543 12.84 13.73 14.86
CA LEU A 543 12.78 12.43 14.20
C LEU A 543 11.94 11.49 15.07
N GLY A 544 10.77 11.07 14.57
CA GLY A 544 9.88 10.14 15.26
C GLY A 544 10.12 8.68 14.86
N HIS A 545 9.80 7.78 15.78
CA HIS A 545 9.75 6.33 15.57
C HIS A 545 8.34 5.87 15.22
N PHE A 546 8.07 4.57 15.09
CA PHE A 546 6.73 4.03 14.86
C PHE A 546 5.75 4.44 15.96
N GLY A 547 4.49 4.65 15.59
CA GLY A 547 3.41 4.91 16.52
C GLY A 547 2.96 3.64 17.24
N MET A 548 3.01 3.65 18.58
CA MET A 548 2.59 2.54 19.43
C MET A 548 1.13 2.74 19.83
N PRO A 549 0.18 1.93 19.29
CA PRO A 549 -1.26 2.12 19.52
C PRO A 549 -1.67 1.86 20.97
N HIS A 550 -2.62 2.64 21.48
CA HIS A 550 -3.22 2.41 22.79
C HIS A 550 -4.35 1.37 22.71
N ILE A 551 -3.99 0.09 22.58
CA ILE A 551 -4.95 -1.01 22.47
C ILE A 551 -5.78 -1.11 23.74
N GLY A 552 -7.12 -1.10 23.61
CA GLY A 552 -8.03 -1.09 24.76
C GLY A 552 -7.86 0.10 25.71
N GLY A 553 -7.28 1.21 25.22
CA GLY A 553 -6.98 2.41 26.00
C GLY A 553 -5.69 2.32 26.83
N GLN A 554 -4.97 1.20 26.76
CA GLN A 554 -3.70 1.02 27.48
C GLN A 554 -2.58 1.77 26.75
N LYS A 555 -1.93 2.70 27.44
CA LYS A 555 -0.78 3.44 26.92
C LYS A 555 0.45 2.54 26.79
N ALA A 556 1.32 2.90 25.85
CA ALA A 556 2.64 2.27 25.78
C ALA A 556 3.45 2.58 27.05
N GLU A 557 4.15 1.58 27.54
CA GLU A 557 5.13 1.74 28.63
C GLU A 557 6.40 2.37 28.06
N ILE A 558 6.89 3.43 28.72
CA ILE A 558 8.03 4.22 28.23
C ILE A 558 9.14 4.22 29.26
N HIS A 559 10.35 3.92 28.82
CA HIS A 559 11.55 4.05 29.63
C HIS A 559 12.55 4.99 28.92
N LEU A 560 13.14 5.86 29.69
CA LEU A 560 14.16 6.82 29.24
C LEU A 560 15.40 6.69 30.13
N PHE A 561 16.56 6.54 29.52
CA PHE A 561 17.84 6.57 30.21
C PHE A 561 18.92 7.15 29.30
N GLU A 562 20.00 7.63 29.93
CA GLU A 562 21.16 8.16 29.23
C GLU A 562 22.46 7.81 29.98
N ASP A 563 23.52 7.67 29.23
CA ASP A 563 24.89 7.53 29.73
C ASP A 563 25.80 8.52 29.00
N GLU A 564 27.11 8.43 29.22
CA GLU A 564 28.11 9.33 28.61
C GLU A 564 28.17 9.19 27.08
N THR A 565 27.65 8.10 26.49
CA THR A 565 27.80 7.76 25.07
C THR A 565 26.52 7.91 24.27
N LYS A 566 25.35 7.73 24.89
CA LYS A 566 24.06 7.65 24.22
C LYS A 566 22.89 8.04 25.13
N LYS A 567 21.81 8.45 24.49
CA LYS A 567 20.48 8.57 25.11
C LYS A 567 19.56 7.51 24.50
N VAL A 568 18.74 6.90 25.31
CA VAL A 568 17.84 5.81 24.88
C VAL A 568 16.42 6.08 25.36
N ILE A 569 15.44 5.95 24.47
CA ILE A 569 14.03 5.89 24.81
C ILE A 569 13.41 4.64 24.19
N THR A 570 12.65 3.92 25.00
CA THR A 570 11.90 2.75 24.54
C THR A 570 10.41 2.94 24.75
N ALA A 571 9.61 2.27 23.93
CA ALA A 571 8.17 2.15 24.13
C ALA A 571 7.72 0.72 23.88
N ALA A 572 6.85 0.21 24.73
CA ALA A 572 6.38 -1.18 24.69
C ALA A 572 4.85 -1.27 24.84
N ILE A 573 4.25 -2.16 24.06
CA ILE A 573 2.90 -2.69 24.23
C ILE A 573 2.98 -4.22 24.14
N PRO A 574 1.98 -4.97 24.59
CA PRO A 574 2.03 -6.43 24.50
C PRO A 574 2.38 -6.94 23.11
N GLY A 575 3.45 -7.72 23.00
CA GLY A 575 3.98 -8.33 21.78
C GLY A 575 4.78 -7.41 20.86
N ARG A 576 4.91 -6.12 21.15
CA ARG A 576 5.65 -5.17 20.30
C ARG A 576 6.41 -4.13 21.12
N GLN A 577 7.66 -3.91 20.74
CA GLN A 577 8.51 -2.91 21.37
C GLN A 577 9.31 -2.12 20.32
N ILE A 578 9.63 -0.88 20.64
CA ILE A 578 10.52 -0.03 19.84
C ILE A 578 11.56 0.64 20.74
N ALA A 579 12.73 0.93 20.17
CA ALA A 579 13.77 1.69 20.84
C ALA A 579 14.39 2.71 19.89
N LEU A 580 14.55 3.92 20.37
CA LEU A 580 15.28 4.99 19.69
C LEU A 580 16.51 5.35 20.53
N ILE A 581 17.68 5.23 19.91
CA ILE A 581 18.98 5.41 20.55
C ILE A 581 19.70 6.56 19.83
N ALA A 582 19.96 7.62 20.52
CA ALA A 582 20.65 8.80 20.00
C ALA A 582 22.09 8.84 20.51
N TYR A 583 23.06 8.70 19.60
CA TYR A 583 24.49 8.75 19.92
C TYR A 583 25.08 10.15 19.82
N CYS A 584 24.74 10.90 18.81
CA CYS A 584 25.18 12.29 18.71
C CYS A 584 24.19 13.13 17.89
N GLY A 585 24.32 14.43 17.98
CA GLY A 585 23.55 15.39 17.21
C GLY A 585 22.16 15.71 17.76
N TRP A 586 21.70 15.03 18.80
CA TRP A 586 20.38 15.21 19.39
C TRP A 586 20.46 15.83 20.79
N ASP A 587 19.59 16.80 21.09
CA ASP A 587 19.54 17.46 22.40
C ASP A 587 18.69 16.66 23.39
N LYS A 588 17.56 16.10 22.92
CA LYS A 588 16.53 15.49 23.78
C LYS A 588 15.89 14.28 23.11
N LEU A 589 15.53 13.27 23.93
CA LEU A 589 14.55 12.25 23.61
C LEU A 589 13.28 12.49 24.41
N ASP A 590 12.12 12.26 23.79
CA ASP A 590 10.83 12.46 24.43
C ASP A 590 9.75 11.62 23.73
N SER A 591 8.53 11.72 24.20
CA SER A 591 7.36 11.08 23.61
C SER A 591 6.17 12.02 23.51
N MET A 592 5.30 11.75 22.55
CA MET A 592 4.01 12.44 22.45
C MET A 592 2.88 11.48 22.13
N VAL A 593 1.67 11.88 22.48
CA VAL A 593 0.45 11.13 22.15
C VAL A 593 -0.17 11.76 20.91
N HIS A 594 -0.41 10.94 19.91
CA HIS A 594 -1.21 11.28 18.75
C HIS A 594 -2.65 10.81 18.93
N SER A 595 -3.60 11.55 18.36
CA SER A 595 -5.03 11.19 18.34
C SER A 595 -5.55 11.17 16.93
N ASN A 596 -6.38 10.16 16.62
CA ASN A 596 -7.04 9.97 15.32
C ASN A 596 -6.09 9.91 14.12
N ARG A 597 -5.00 9.12 14.25
CA ARG A 597 -3.98 8.94 13.21
C ARG A 597 -3.59 7.49 12.99
N ASN A 598 -3.70 6.66 14.04
CA ASN A 598 -3.23 5.28 14.02
C ASN A 598 -4.31 4.32 13.49
N ALA A 599 -3.89 3.31 12.72
CA ALA A 599 -4.80 2.35 12.10
C ALA A 599 -5.44 1.38 13.11
N GLU A 600 -4.82 1.16 14.27
CA GLU A 600 -5.27 0.17 15.26
C GLU A 600 -6.04 0.81 16.41
N ALA A 601 -5.69 2.03 16.82
CA ALA A 601 -6.30 2.70 17.95
C ALA A 601 -6.51 4.20 17.68
N GLU A 602 -7.45 4.82 18.41
CA GLU A 602 -7.68 6.27 18.31
C GLU A 602 -6.52 7.08 18.87
N GLN A 603 -5.78 6.52 19.81
CA GLN A 603 -4.59 7.13 20.36
C GLN A 603 -3.37 6.22 20.17
N SER A 604 -2.21 6.84 20.03
CA SER A 604 -0.92 6.18 19.94
C SER A 604 0.15 7.01 20.63
N THR A 605 1.23 6.38 21.04
CA THR A 605 2.43 7.07 21.53
C THR A 605 3.53 6.98 20.50
N VAL A 606 4.13 8.13 20.17
CA VAL A 606 5.32 8.21 19.32
C VAL A 606 6.49 8.69 20.17
N ILE A 607 7.58 7.91 20.21
CA ILE A 607 8.84 8.33 20.77
C ILE A 607 9.67 9.06 19.71
N TYR A 608 10.40 10.10 20.10
CA TYR A 608 11.14 10.91 19.15
C TYR A 608 12.43 11.49 19.73
N ALA A 609 13.35 11.82 18.84
CA ALA A 609 14.52 12.64 19.12
C ALA A 609 14.28 14.08 18.64
N SER A 610 14.74 15.07 19.37
CA SER A 610 14.68 16.46 18.95
C SER A 610 16.00 17.19 19.12
N LYS A 611 16.22 18.18 18.26
CA LYS A 611 17.37 19.06 18.27
C LYS A 611 16.92 20.47 17.97
N LYS A 612 17.30 21.39 18.85
CA LYS A 612 17.12 22.82 18.66
C LYS A 612 18.41 23.43 18.12
N ARG A 613 18.33 23.90 16.89
CA ARG A 613 19.46 24.56 16.25
C ARG A 613 19.39 26.06 16.42
N MET A 614 20.50 26.64 16.79
CA MET A 614 20.70 28.10 16.98
C MET A 614 21.61 28.64 15.90
N GLN A 615 21.54 29.94 15.62
CA GLN A 615 22.38 30.62 14.63
C GLN A 615 23.90 30.41 14.82
N LYS A 616 24.33 30.21 16.05
CA LYS A 616 25.74 29.95 16.40
C LYS A 616 26.21 28.52 16.08
N ASN A 617 25.32 27.61 15.75
CA ASN A 617 25.71 26.25 15.43
C ASN A 617 26.40 26.17 14.05
N PRO A 618 27.27 25.18 13.83
CA PRO A 618 27.86 24.94 12.51
C PRO A 618 26.81 24.80 11.39
N PRO A 619 27.11 25.23 10.16
CA PRO A 619 26.15 25.11 9.03
C PRO A 619 25.82 23.67 8.65
N MET A 620 26.64 22.72 9.07
CA MET A 620 26.40 21.28 8.89
C MET A 620 26.57 20.55 10.22
N GLU A 621 25.71 19.56 10.44
CA GLU A 621 25.74 18.70 11.62
C GLU A 621 25.35 17.28 11.24
N LEU A 622 25.98 16.30 11.89
CA LEU A 622 25.55 14.90 11.83
C LEU A 622 24.66 14.58 13.02
N MET A 623 23.65 13.75 12.74
CA MET A 623 22.77 13.15 13.73
C MET A 623 22.87 11.64 13.56
N ILE A 624 23.36 10.94 14.58
CA ILE A 624 23.51 9.47 14.54
C ILE A 624 22.50 8.85 15.48
N THR A 625 21.62 8.04 14.89
CA THR A 625 20.47 7.44 15.57
C THR A 625 20.37 5.97 15.22
N VAL A 626 19.98 5.14 16.17
CA VAL A 626 19.56 3.76 15.92
C VAL A 626 18.08 3.64 16.23
N MET A 627 17.33 3.04 15.33
CA MET A 627 15.90 2.80 15.48
C MET A 627 15.66 1.29 15.39
N LEU A 628 15.21 0.69 16.50
CA LEU A 628 15.02 -0.75 16.63
C LEU A 628 13.55 -1.09 16.89
N HIS A 629 13.15 -2.30 16.48
CA HIS A 629 11.86 -2.87 16.84
C HIS A 629 11.97 -4.36 17.19
N LYS A 630 11.08 -4.80 18.07
CA LYS A 630 10.90 -6.22 18.49
C LYS A 630 9.46 -6.64 18.35
N MET A 631 9.28 -7.96 18.14
CA MET A 631 7.97 -8.62 18.07
C MET A 631 7.82 -9.64 19.22
N ASP A 632 8.23 -9.25 20.41
CA ASP A 632 8.10 -10.05 21.65
C ASP A 632 8.03 -9.14 22.88
N ASP A 633 7.78 -9.74 24.06
CA ASP A 633 7.69 -9.05 25.35
C ASP A 633 8.99 -9.12 26.18
N LYS A 634 10.09 -9.63 25.61
CA LYS A 634 11.36 -9.72 26.33
C LYS A 634 11.96 -8.33 26.51
N GLU A 635 12.40 -8.03 27.71
CA GLU A 635 13.11 -6.77 27.99
C GLU A 635 14.29 -6.55 27.04
N TRP A 636 14.56 -5.30 26.73
CA TRP A 636 15.75 -4.92 25.98
C TRP A 636 17.01 -5.20 26.79
N THR A 637 17.96 -5.92 26.20
CA THR A 637 19.28 -6.11 26.82
C THR A 637 20.19 -4.93 26.50
N GLU A 638 21.20 -4.71 27.32
CA GLU A 638 22.22 -3.66 27.08
C GLU A 638 22.95 -3.89 25.74
N GLU A 639 23.20 -5.15 25.38
CA GLU A 639 23.83 -5.51 24.11
C GLU A 639 22.96 -5.08 22.92
N GLU A 640 21.64 -5.33 22.99
CA GLU A 640 20.70 -4.89 21.94
C GLU A 640 20.62 -3.37 21.82
N LEU A 641 20.71 -2.66 22.93
CA LEU A 641 20.68 -1.20 22.97
C LEU A 641 22.07 -0.56 22.74
N SER A 642 23.08 -1.35 22.43
CA SER A 642 24.44 -0.89 22.13
C SER A 642 24.97 -1.48 20.82
N PRO A 643 24.25 -1.35 19.69
CA PRO A 643 24.67 -1.95 18.44
C PRO A 643 25.91 -1.28 17.82
N ILE A 644 26.25 -0.06 18.24
CA ILE A 644 27.44 0.66 17.79
C ILE A 644 28.49 0.62 18.90
N LYS A 645 29.68 0.14 18.54
CA LYS A 645 30.87 0.08 19.42
C LYS A 645 31.72 1.33 19.33
N GLU A 646 31.89 1.87 18.13
CA GLU A 646 32.75 3.04 17.90
C GLU A 646 32.13 3.96 16.84
N ILE A 647 32.18 5.25 17.10
CA ILE A 647 31.82 6.29 16.14
C ILE A 647 33.00 7.24 16.02
N ARG A 648 33.46 7.47 14.80
CA ARG A 648 34.42 8.51 14.49
C ARG A 648 33.88 9.40 13.40
N ILE A 649 33.60 10.64 13.73
CA ILE A 649 33.17 11.65 12.77
C ILE A 649 34.41 12.10 11.99
N THR A 650 34.30 12.07 10.65
CA THR A 650 35.32 12.53 9.75
C THR A 650 35.07 14.01 9.44
N ASP A 651 35.91 14.88 9.96
CA ASP A 651 35.89 16.30 9.62
C ASP A 651 36.65 16.53 8.32
N ILE A 652 35.96 17.11 7.36
CA ILE A 652 36.55 17.35 6.03
C ILE A 652 36.63 18.86 5.81
N MET A 653 37.82 19.35 5.94
CA MET A 653 38.15 20.75 5.73
C MET A 653 38.49 21.11 4.29
N HIS A 654 38.57 20.13 3.40
CA HIS A 654 39.03 20.33 2.02
C HIS A 654 37.95 19.99 1.01
N ASN A 655 37.74 20.86 0.04
CA ASN A 655 36.93 20.70 -1.15
C ASN A 655 35.41 20.61 -0.98
N TYR A 656 34.83 21.33 -0.03
CA TYR A 656 33.36 21.43 0.09
C TYR A 656 32.64 20.11 0.32
N SER A 657 33.33 19.02 0.52
CA SER A 657 32.71 17.77 0.88
C SER A 657 32.55 17.68 2.39
N ALA A 658 31.52 17.15 2.74
CA ALA A 658 30.86 17.32 3.98
C ALA A 658 31.17 16.20 4.96
N LEU A 659 30.98 16.49 6.21
CA LEU A 659 31.02 15.57 7.34
C LEU A 659 30.57 14.15 6.96
N GLY A 660 31.40 13.17 7.31
CA GLY A 660 31.11 11.76 7.22
C GLY A 660 31.28 11.06 8.56
N ALA A 661 31.13 9.76 8.60
CA ALA A 661 31.35 8.99 9.81
C ALA A 661 31.95 7.62 9.49
N PHE A 662 32.81 7.15 10.39
CA PHE A 662 33.23 5.76 10.43
C PHE A 662 32.55 5.11 11.64
N ILE A 663 31.81 4.03 11.38
CA ILE A 663 31.04 3.31 12.39
C ILE A 663 31.57 1.88 12.49
N VAL A 664 31.83 1.41 13.70
CA VAL A 664 32.10 0.01 14.01
C VAL A 664 30.94 -0.53 14.81
N LEU A 665 30.34 -1.59 14.36
CA LEU A 665 29.26 -2.29 15.06
C LEU A 665 29.80 -3.20 16.17
N SER A 666 28.94 -3.60 17.07
CA SER A 666 29.29 -4.49 18.20
C SER A 666 29.72 -5.89 17.75
N ASP A 667 29.25 -6.35 16.57
CA ASP A 667 29.67 -7.60 15.93
C ASP A 667 30.99 -7.49 15.14
N GLY A 668 31.56 -6.27 15.03
CA GLY A 668 32.82 -5.97 14.38
C GLY A 668 32.69 -5.54 12.91
N GLU A 669 31.48 -5.47 12.34
CA GLU A 669 31.27 -4.89 11.03
C GLU A 669 31.63 -3.40 11.03
N LYS A 670 32.11 -2.91 9.88
CA LYS A 670 32.65 -1.54 9.75
C LYS A 670 32.04 -0.86 8.53
N TYR A 671 31.60 0.36 8.72
CA TYR A 671 30.99 1.18 7.69
C TYR A 671 31.71 2.54 7.61
N GLU A 672 32.09 2.90 6.39
CA GLU A 672 32.56 4.25 6.08
C GLU A 672 31.44 5.00 5.35
N ILE A 673 30.99 6.08 5.95
CA ILE A 673 29.89 6.88 5.43
C ILE A 673 30.48 8.19 4.93
N ASP A 674 30.37 8.39 3.62
CA ASP A 674 30.66 9.64 2.95
C ASP A 674 29.49 10.05 2.07
N PHE A 675 29.27 11.32 1.91
CA PHE A 675 28.18 11.87 1.11
C PHE A 675 28.65 12.38 -0.26
N LYS A 676 29.81 11.95 -0.74
CA LYS A 676 30.40 12.46 -1.99
C LYS A 676 29.49 12.28 -3.21
N ASP A 677 28.77 11.17 -3.29
CA ASP A 677 27.86 10.92 -4.42
C ASP A 677 26.64 11.81 -4.37
N ILE A 678 26.17 12.16 -3.16
CA ILE A 678 25.12 13.15 -2.95
C ILE A 678 25.65 14.54 -3.31
N ASP A 679 26.83 14.91 -2.81
CA ASP A 679 27.45 16.20 -3.07
C ASP A 679 27.78 16.43 -4.54
N GLY A 680 28.27 15.39 -5.23
CA GLY A 680 28.60 15.45 -6.64
C GLY A 680 27.40 15.45 -7.60
N ARG A 681 26.21 15.06 -7.12
CA ARG A 681 24.96 14.99 -7.93
C ARG A 681 24.07 16.21 -7.75
N ARG A 682 24.47 17.19 -7.00
CA ARG A 682 23.65 18.42 -6.84
C ARG A 682 23.43 19.06 -8.20
N MET A 683 22.19 19.12 -8.59
CA MET A 683 21.79 20.07 -9.63
C MET A 683 21.97 21.48 -9.07
N CYS A 684 22.76 22.25 -9.72
CA CYS A 684 22.95 23.65 -9.44
C CYS A 684 21.65 24.43 -9.64
#